data_cc7034cf428b96f94489fe68704ce55a
#
_entry.id   cc7034cf428b96f94489fe68704ce55a
#
_cell.length_a   1.000
_cell.length_b   1.000
_cell.length_c   1.000
_cell.angle_alpha   90.00
_cell.angle_beta   90.00
_cell.angle_gamma   90.00
#
_symmetry.space_group_name_H-M   'P 1'
#
loop_
_entity.id
_entity.type
_entity.pdbx_description
1 polymer ?
#
loop_
_entity_poly.entity_id
_entity_poly.type
_entity_poly.pdbx_seq_one_letter_code
_entity_poly.pdbx_strand_id
1 'polypeptide(L)'
;MNRILLLLALAAVGTNGLAQRNRLAPTPAAERLSVNDQRASSDAASWTAGLDLRCVGPTVMSGRVVDIAVDSPDGRIFYVAYASGGLWRTVNHGTSFEPLFDDALTITLGAIAVHPETGRIWAGTGEVNSSRSSYAGTGMYTSDDGGETWQHAGLGDAHHIGRIVLDPGNADIAYAAVLGPLYSANTSGGVWKTSDGGATWERVLQQAGDHGDAGAVDIIIDPSNSNRLFAALWDRTRRAWDFRGNGSGSGIWESTDAGATWSELSAMDGFPRSEFTGRIGLAWHADSQQLFALVDNQAPLPAEEDGEASYAPDDFKAMTPAEFAALDTALLEAYLEENNFPREATAASALEDVAAGALVPRDFYDYLTDGNRALFEADIAGAEVYRLTADRAQWVRTHSEALEDVCYTYGYYFGLIEVDPTDADRLYIAGVPLIQSEDGGETWSSIGAPNVHVDHHHLWIDPANPDHLINGNDGGINISWDRGENWVKCNSPEVGQFYAVEVDNAEPYRIYGGLQDNGTWRGPSTYRDTPGWHQSGHYAWTSIGGGDGMQIEVDPRDPDVVFTGSQFGYYSRQDFNADAYTGIHPQHALGETPLRWNWQTPIWLSRHQNDILYMASNRVHRSFDQGVNWETLSGDLTRGGIPGNVPFGTITSLHESPLRFGQMAVGTDDGLIQVSRDGGYSWTQLTSPMPQDPKNERTFWVSEVLWSAHQPNRLYVGLNAYRLDHFDSYVFVTENDGRTWKRLGDRTEAAGLPAEPVNALIESADWEDCLFVGTDGGCYASLDRGATWSTLHPDLPRVPVHDLVIQERENELVIGTHGRSIWVADLNPWLDRAGEAIATEWTTDEAVALEWSDRWGQKGWAWSEPRTVEVAFDAFAPERTEGQWLWVDSAGTEQPVDDTGVVEKGWQTLSIPAQWTTDEGVEFPALGTYRLQFRTESGEGLKGPEVTVEAAE
;
A
#
# COMPACT_ATOMS: atom_id res chain seq x y z
N MET A 1 -17.39 -36.75 -47.30
CA MET A 1 -17.63 -36.80 -45.87
C MET A 1 -16.41 -36.43 -45.03
N ASN A 2 -15.20 -36.87 -45.32
CA ASN A 2 -14.01 -36.62 -44.49
C ASN A 2 -13.48 -35.15 -44.46
N ARG A 3 -13.79 -34.33 -45.45
CA ARG A 3 -13.38 -32.89 -45.49
C ARG A 3 -14.32 -31.97 -44.70
N ILE A 4 -15.60 -32.35 -44.55
CA ILE A 4 -16.59 -31.60 -43.79
C ILE A 4 -16.41 -31.88 -42.27
N LEU A 5 -16.03 -33.06 -41.89
CA LEU A 5 -15.71 -33.43 -40.51
C LEU A 5 -14.42 -32.73 -40.00
N LEU A 6 -13.42 -32.51 -40.87
CA LEU A 6 -12.21 -31.80 -40.52
C LEU A 6 -12.41 -30.27 -40.34
N LEU A 7 -13.31 -29.69 -41.13
CA LEU A 7 -13.70 -28.27 -41.00
C LEU A 7 -14.57 -28.02 -39.77
N LEU A 8 -15.43 -28.96 -39.38
CA LEU A 8 -16.21 -28.88 -38.14
C LEU A 8 -15.35 -29.09 -36.88
N ALA A 9 -14.33 -29.93 -36.96
CA ALA A 9 -13.36 -30.13 -35.87
C ALA A 9 -12.44 -28.89 -35.69
N LEU A 10 -12.01 -28.25 -36.77
CA LEU A 10 -11.23 -27.00 -36.72
C LEU A 10 -12.08 -25.81 -36.30
N ALA A 11 -13.37 -25.77 -36.63
CA ALA A 11 -14.29 -24.74 -36.16
C ALA A 11 -14.62 -24.92 -34.66
N ALA A 12 -14.75 -26.18 -34.16
CA ALA A 12 -15.01 -26.45 -32.77
C ALA A 12 -13.77 -26.18 -31.87
N VAL A 13 -12.55 -26.42 -32.39
CA VAL A 13 -11.30 -26.06 -31.69
C VAL A 13 -11.09 -24.55 -31.73
N GLY A 14 -11.43 -23.87 -32.84
CA GLY A 14 -11.34 -22.41 -32.94
C GLY A 14 -12.33 -21.66 -32.04
N THR A 15 -13.57 -22.16 -31.93
CA THR A 15 -14.60 -21.54 -31.09
C THR A 15 -14.38 -21.81 -29.61
N ASN A 16 -13.87 -22.97 -29.20
CA ASN A 16 -13.45 -23.23 -27.81
C ASN A 16 -12.20 -22.43 -27.43
N GLY A 17 -11.25 -22.24 -28.34
CA GLY A 17 -10.08 -21.41 -28.11
C GLY A 17 -10.39 -19.90 -28.02
N LEU A 18 -11.41 -19.42 -28.73
CA LEU A 18 -11.88 -18.04 -28.63
C LEU A 18 -12.77 -17.81 -27.39
N ALA A 19 -13.59 -18.81 -27.01
CA ALA A 19 -14.41 -18.74 -25.80
C ALA A 19 -13.57 -18.88 -24.50
N GLN A 20 -12.42 -19.57 -24.55
CA GLN A 20 -11.48 -19.64 -23.44
C GLN A 20 -10.58 -18.40 -23.32
N ARG A 21 -10.36 -17.64 -24.42
CA ARG A 21 -9.57 -16.40 -24.40
C ARG A 21 -10.30 -15.18 -23.77
N ASN A 22 -11.59 -15.27 -23.52
CA ASN A 22 -12.38 -14.19 -22.94
C ASN A 22 -12.59 -14.30 -21.41
N ARG A 23 -11.93 -15.21 -20.70
CA ARG A 23 -11.93 -15.22 -19.24
C ARG A 23 -10.58 -14.69 -18.77
N LEU A 24 -10.59 -13.56 -18.04
CA LEU A 24 -9.46 -13.14 -17.23
C LEU A 24 -9.13 -14.29 -16.28
N ALA A 25 -8.01 -14.95 -16.53
CA ALA A 25 -7.51 -15.98 -15.64
C ALA A 25 -6.50 -15.36 -14.66
N PRO A 26 -6.36 -15.89 -13.45
CA PRO A 26 -5.25 -15.52 -12.57
C PRO A 26 -3.91 -15.66 -13.32
N THR A 27 -2.99 -14.73 -13.05
CA THR A 27 -1.65 -14.75 -13.66
C THR A 27 -0.83 -15.91 -13.05
N PRO A 28 -0.33 -16.86 -13.85
CA PRO A 28 0.46 -17.98 -13.34
C PRO A 28 1.73 -17.51 -12.63
N ALA A 29 2.19 -18.26 -11.60
CA ALA A 29 3.44 -17.97 -10.88
C ALA A 29 4.64 -17.78 -11.80
N ALA A 30 4.81 -18.60 -12.81
CA ALA A 30 5.93 -18.50 -13.75
C ALA A 30 5.96 -17.16 -14.52
N GLU A 31 4.78 -16.59 -14.84
CA GLU A 31 4.69 -15.28 -15.47
C GLU A 31 5.02 -14.18 -14.46
N ARG A 32 4.53 -14.29 -13.21
CA ARG A 32 4.83 -13.33 -12.14
C ARG A 32 6.33 -13.32 -11.82
N LEU A 33 6.97 -14.47 -11.76
CA LEU A 33 8.42 -14.58 -11.52
C LEU A 33 9.26 -14.03 -12.68
N SER A 34 8.76 -14.09 -13.93
CA SER A 34 9.47 -13.54 -15.09
C SER A 34 9.52 -12.01 -15.15
N VAL A 35 8.72 -11.32 -14.31
CA VAL A 35 8.75 -9.86 -14.19
C VAL A 35 10.13 -9.35 -13.76
N ASN A 36 10.89 -10.17 -13.00
CA ASN A 36 12.24 -9.82 -12.59
C ASN A 36 13.19 -9.55 -13.78
N ASP A 37 13.17 -10.44 -14.77
CA ASP A 37 14.00 -10.30 -15.97
C ASP A 37 13.57 -9.10 -16.83
N GLN A 38 12.26 -8.85 -16.87
CA GLN A 38 11.71 -7.68 -17.57
C GLN A 38 12.15 -6.38 -16.89
N ARG A 39 12.09 -6.32 -15.55
CA ARG A 39 12.52 -5.16 -14.77
C ARG A 39 14.01 -4.90 -14.94
N ALA A 40 14.87 -5.90 -14.79
CA ALA A 40 16.31 -5.75 -15.01
C ALA A 40 16.64 -5.21 -16.42
N SER A 41 15.88 -5.65 -17.42
CA SER A 41 16.00 -5.12 -18.79
C SER A 41 15.53 -3.67 -18.90
N SER A 42 14.48 -3.30 -18.16
CA SER A 42 13.94 -1.95 -18.07
C SER A 42 14.89 -1.00 -17.35
N ASP A 43 15.52 -1.45 -16.26
CA ASP A 43 16.55 -0.70 -15.52
C ASP A 43 17.75 -0.39 -16.42
N ALA A 44 18.27 -1.39 -17.12
CA ALA A 44 19.37 -1.21 -18.07
C ALA A 44 19.01 -0.32 -19.28
N ALA A 45 17.72 -0.18 -19.59
CA ALA A 45 17.23 0.67 -20.67
C ALA A 45 16.89 2.10 -20.21
N SER A 46 16.86 2.37 -18.90
CA SER A 46 16.43 3.64 -18.34
C SER A 46 17.20 4.81 -18.92
N TRP A 47 16.47 5.84 -19.38
CA TRP A 47 17.00 7.12 -19.80
C TRP A 47 17.06 8.14 -18.65
N THR A 48 16.43 7.81 -17.53
CA THR A 48 16.24 8.69 -16.37
C THR A 48 16.98 8.19 -15.13
N ALA A 49 17.80 7.14 -15.26
CA ALA A 49 18.60 6.56 -14.19
C ALA A 49 19.61 7.52 -13.53
N GLY A 50 19.97 8.60 -14.22
CA GLY A 50 20.91 9.61 -13.71
C GLY A 50 20.23 10.81 -13.04
N LEU A 51 18.92 10.82 -12.88
CA LEU A 51 18.20 11.88 -12.16
C LEU A 51 18.55 11.86 -10.67
N ASP A 52 18.53 13.03 -10.01
CA ASP A 52 18.58 13.07 -8.54
C ASP A 52 17.27 12.54 -7.98
N LEU A 53 17.34 11.41 -7.25
CA LEU A 53 16.22 10.76 -6.60
C LEU A 53 16.44 10.74 -5.09
N ARG A 54 15.47 11.23 -4.32
CA ARG A 54 15.59 11.29 -2.86
C ARG A 54 14.29 10.90 -2.17
N CYS A 55 14.39 10.19 -1.05
CA CYS A 55 13.29 9.98 -0.13
C CYS A 55 13.12 11.22 0.77
N VAL A 56 11.90 11.71 0.92
CA VAL A 56 11.57 12.87 1.76
C VAL A 56 10.72 12.51 2.98
N GLY A 57 10.60 11.21 3.28
CA GLY A 57 9.81 10.72 4.42
C GLY A 57 8.29 10.77 4.18
N PRO A 58 7.49 10.85 5.24
CA PRO A 58 7.85 10.83 6.67
C PRO A 58 8.40 9.49 7.16
N THR A 59 9.07 9.48 8.32
CA THR A 59 9.58 8.27 8.97
C THR A 59 8.88 7.97 10.30
N VAL A 60 8.16 8.94 10.86
CA VAL A 60 7.54 8.86 12.19
C VAL A 60 6.33 7.93 12.24
N MET A 61 5.65 7.73 11.11
CA MET A 61 4.55 6.80 10.92
C MET A 61 4.95 5.78 9.86
N SER A 62 5.60 4.69 10.29
CA SER A 62 6.33 3.80 9.40
C SER A 62 5.51 2.64 8.81
N GLY A 63 4.17 2.68 8.87
CA GLY A 63 3.30 1.68 8.24
C GLY A 63 3.27 0.32 8.95
N ARG A 64 2.47 -0.62 8.41
CA ARG A 64 2.08 -1.87 9.05
C ARG A 64 3.21 -2.89 9.15
N VAL A 65 3.59 -3.23 10.39
CA VAL A 65 4.48 -4.36 10.71
C VAL A 65 3.67 -5.64 10.82
N VAL A 66 4.00 -6.65 10.02
CA VAL A 66 3.27 -7.94 10.01
C VAL A 66 4.00 -9.06 10.77
N ASP A 67 5.34 -8.98 10.87
CA ASP A 67 6.12 -9.99 11.60
C ASP A 67 7.47 -9.44 12.06
N ILE A 68 8.02 -10.02 13.14
CA ILE A 68 9.32 -9.67 13.72
C ILE A 68 10.09 -10.95 14.02
N ALA A 69 11.34 -11.04 13.61
CA ALA A 69 12.23 -12.17 13.94
C ALA A 69 13.48 -11.66 14.65
N VAL A 70 13.74 -12.17 15.84
CA VAL A 70 14.89 -11.78 16.66
C VAL A 70 16.03 -12.79 16.49
N ASP A 71 17.24 -12.30 16.16
CA ASP A 71 18.43 -13.12 15.87
C ASP A 71 19.45 -13.13 16.99
N SER A 72 19.36 -12.21 17.95
CA SER A 72 20.32 -12.15 19.07
C SER A 72 19.67 -12.47 20.43
N PRO A 73 20.38 -13.18 21.32
CA PRO A 73 19.84 -13.55 22.64
C PRO A 73 19.48 -12.35 23.52
N ASP A 74 20.00 -11.18 23.24
CA ASP A 74 19.74 -9.93 23.97
C ASP A 74 18.70 -9.03 23.28
N GLY A 75 18.08 -9.47 22.18
CA GLY A 75 17.12 -8.71 21.40
C GLY A 75 17.72 -7.51 20.64
N ARG A 76 19.06 -7.39 20.56
CA ARG A 76 19.74 -6.27 19.90
C ARG A 76 19.63 -6.30 18.39
N ILE A 77 19.66 -7.52 17.80
CA ILE A 77 19.54 -7.74 16.37
C ILE A 77 18.18 -8.37 16.11
N PHE A 78 17.39 -7.67 15.31
CA PHE A 78 16.12 -8.22 14.86
C PHE A 78 15.74 -7.70 13.46
N TYR A 79 14.88 -8.43 12.82
CA TYR A 79 14.33 -8.15 11.50
C TYR A 79 12.87 -7.80 11.62
N VAL A 80 12.42 -6.87 10.79
CA VAL A 80 11.05 -6.36 10.75
C VAL A 80 10.49 -6.50 9.36
N ALA A 81 9.42 -7.27 9.22
CA ALA A 81 8.68 -7.44 7.98
C ALA A 81 7.49 -6.48 7.95
N TYR A 82 7.46 -5.60 6.96
CA TYR A 82 6.33 -4.72 6.69
C TYR A 82 5.43 -5.29 5.60
N ALA A 83 4.13 -5.06 5.71
CA ALA A 83 3.13 -5.55 4.75
C ALA A 83 3.44 -5.19 3.30
N SER A 84 3.89 -3.96 3.05
CA SER A 84 4.27 -3.44 1.74
C SER A 84 5.54 -2.59 1.76
N GLY A 85 6.25 -2.53 2.91
CA GLY A 85 7.44 -1.70 3.14
C GLY A 85 8.77 -2.46 3.09
N GLY A 86 8.77 -3.76 2.77
CA GLY A 86 9.97 -4.57 2.69
C GLY A 86 10.43 -5.13 4.03
N LEU A 87 11.66 -5.65 4.03
CA LEU A 87 12.34 -6.22 5.18
C LEU A 87 13.42 -5.27 5.67
N TRP A 88 13.44 -5.03 6.97
CA TRP A 88 14.41 -4.14 7.60
C TRP A 88 15.17 -4.87 8.72
N ARG A 89 16.44 -4.54 8.88
CA ARG A 89 17.29 -5.06 9.96
C ARG A 89 17.72 -3.92 10.89
N THR A 90 17.69 -4.18 12.19
CA THR A 90 18.40 -3.37 13.17
C THR A 90 19.48 -4.22 13.86
N VAL A 91 20.60 -3.57 14.22
CA VAL A 91 21.69 -4.19 14.97
C VAL A 91 21.94 -3.50 16.33
N ASN A 92 21.04 -2.59 16.72
CA ASN A 92 21.22 -1.69 17.85
C ASN A 92 19.92 -1.35 18.59
N HIS A 93 19.08 -2.38 18.84
CA HIS A 93 17.78 -2.26 19.52
C HIS A 93 16.84 -1.22 18.90
N GLY A 94 16.74 -1.19 17.58
CA GLY A 94 15.82 -0.30 16.90
C GLY A 94 16.22 1.17 16.85
N THR A 95 17.50 1.50 17.16
CA THR A 95 17.99 2.88 17.04
C THR A 95 18.14 3.30 15.58
N SER A 96 18.59 2.37 14.73
CA SER A 96 18.63 2.55 13.28
C SER A 96 18.25 1.26 12.56
N PHE A 97 17.79 1.38 11.32
CA PHE A 97 17.40 0.27 10.48
C PHE A 97 18.02 0.41 9.08
N GLU A 98 18.26 -0.73 8.44
CA GLU A 98 18.68 -0.80 7.06
C GLU A 98 17.71 -1.70 6.27
N PRO A 99 17.33 -1.32 5.02
CA PRO A 99 16.49 -2.15 4.18
C PRO A 99 17.29 -3.31 3.59
N LEU A 100 16.67 -4.49 3.48
CA LEU A 100 17.32 -5.71 3.00
C LEU A 100 16.62 -6.37 1.80
N PHE A 101 15.47 -5.87 1.37
CA PHE A 101 14.62 -6.59 0.42
C PHE A 101 14.20 -5.74 -0.79
N ASP A 102 14.87 -4.61 -1.03
CA ASP A 102 14.49 -3.62 -2.04
C ASP A 102 14.64 -4.13 -3.48
N ASP A 103 15.62 -5.01 -3.72
CA ASP A 103 15.88 -5.64 -5.02
C ASP A 103 15.10 -6.94 -5.25
N ALA A 104 14.31 -7.39 -4.28
CA ALA A 104 13.48 -8.58 -4.44
C ALA A 104 12.34 -8.33 -5.44
N LEU A 105 11.79 -9.42 -6.00
CA LEU A 105 10.69 -9.34 -6.97
C LEU A 105 9.45 -8.62 -6.43
N THR A 106 9.25 -8.63 -5.13
CA THR A 106 8.20 -7.91 -4.41
C THR A 106 8.68 -7.62 -3.00
N ILE A 107 8.33 -6.46 -2.46
CA ILE A 107 8.64 -6.12 -1.06
C ILE A 107 7.45 -6.35 -0.10
N THR A 108 6.36 -6.96 -0.58
CA THR A 108 5.24 -7.33 0.29
C THR A 108 5.56 -8.59 1.06
N LEU A 109 5.45 -8.54 2.38
CA LEU A 109 5.77 -9.64 3.27
C LEU A 109 4.55 -10.07 4.11
N GLY A 110 4.52 -11.35 4.48
CA GLY A 110 3.53 -11.90 5.39
C GLY A 110 4.15 -12.60 6.59
N ALA A 111 5.38 -13.12 6.46
CA ALA A 111 6.07 -13.80 7.55
C ALA A 111 7.59 -13.81 7.36
N ILE A 112 8.33 -13.87 8.48
CA ILE A 112 9.78 -14.01 8.49
C ILE A 112 10.20 -14.98 9.59
N ALA A 113 11.27 -15.75 9.36
CA ALA A 113 11.89 -16.57 10.39
C ALA A 113 13.41 -16.63 10.21
N VAL A 114 14.14 -16.65 11.32
CA VAL A 114 15.61 -16.79 11.35
C VAL A 114 15.98 -18.08 12.05
N HIS A 115 16.82 -18.88 11.43
CA HIS A 115 17.26 -20.15 12.02
C HIS A 115 18.31 -19.90 13.12
N PRO A 116 18.09 -20.34 14.36
CA PRO A 116 18.87 -19.90 15.53
C PRO A 116 20.34 -20.31 15.51
N GLU A 117 20.69 -21.41 14.80
CA GLU A 117 22.09 -21.90 14.74
C GLU A 117 22.85 -21.40 13.52
N THR A 118 22.15 -21.18 12.40
CA THR A 118 22.83 -20.85 11.12
C THR A 118 22.68 -19.40 10.72
N GLY A 119 21.71 -18.67 11.29
CA GLY A 119 21.37 -17.31 10.88
C GLY A 119 20.67 -17.24 9.50
N ARG A 120 20.30 -18.39 8.89
CA ARG A 120 19.54 -18.39 7.63
C ARG A 120 18.20 -17.72 7.83
N ILE A 121 17.92 -16.73 6.99
CA ILE A 121 16.66 -15.98 6.99
C ILE A 121 15.72 -16.60 5.96
N TRP A 122 14.47 -16.77 6.36
CA TRP A 122 13.35 -17.17 5.50
C TRP A 122 12.35 -16.04 5.45
N ALA A 123 11.96 -15.60 4.25
CA ALA A 123 10.96 -14.56 4.03
C ALA A 123 9.82 -15.11 3.18
N GLY A 124 8.63 -15.13 3.75
CA GLY A 124 7.38 -15.49 3.08
C GLY A 124 6.69 -14.22 2.58
N THR A 125 6.47 -14.14 1.26
CA THR A 125 5.89 -12.96 0.64
C THR A 125 4.37 -13.01 0.57
N GLY A 126 3.74 -11.82 0.45
CA GLY A 126 2.29 -11.63 0.41
C GLY A 126 1.66 -11.50 1.80
N GLU A 127 1.02 -10.37 2.02
CA GLU A 127 0.46 -9.99 3.33
C GLU A 127 -0.60 -10.95 3.84
N VAL A 128 -0.56 -11.28 5.14
CA VAL A 128 -1.46 -12.25 5.80
C VAL A 128 -2.88 -11.73 6.03
N ASN A 129 -3.06 -10.44 6.22
CA ASN A 129 -4.28 -9.84 6.78
C ASN A 129 -5.51 -9.87 5.86
N SER A 130 -5.37 -10.18 4.59
CA SER A 130 -6.49 -10.32 3.65
C SER A 130 -7.36 -9.06 3.49
N SER A 131 -6.78 -7.88 3.70
CA SER A 131 -7.46 -6.60 3.49
C SER A 131 -7.63 -6.27 1.99
N ARG A 132 -8.30 -5.17 1.68
CA ARG A 132 -8.44 -4.70 0.29
C ARG A 132 -7.13 -4.19 -0.31
N SER A 133 -6.17 -3.83 0.53
CA SER A 133 -4.81 -3.39 0.18
C SER A 133 -3.75 -4.48 0.36
N SER A 134 -4.14 -5.75 0.55
CA SER A 134 -3.19 -6.85 0.69
C SER A 134 -2.65 -7.29 -0.67
N TYR A 135 -1.36 -7.08 -0.89
CA TYR A 135 -0.67 -7.46 -2.11
C TYR A 135 -0.29 -8.93 -2.11
N ALA A 136 -0.43 -9.57 -3.27
CA ALA A 136 -0.01 -10.95 -3.45
C ALA A 136 1.52 -11.04 -3.60
N GLY A 137 2.13 -11.90 -2.81
CA GLY A 137 3.55 -12.24 -2.90
C GLY A 137 3.87 -13.24 -4.01
N THR A 138 5.13 -13.58 -4.14
CA THR A 138 5.70 -14.47 -5.17
C THR A 138 6.31 -15.74 -4.58
N GLY A 139 5.96 -16.09 -3.34
CA GLY A 139 6.39 -17.30 -2.67
C GLY A 139 7.43 -17.08 -1.58
N MET A 140 8.31 -18.06 -1.40
CA MET A 140 9.33 -18.09 -0.35
C MET A 140 10.69 -17.64 -0.88
N TYR A 141 11.43 -16.92 -0.03
CA TYR A 141 12.82 -16.51 -0.28
C TYR A 141 13.70 -16.89 0.91
N THR A 142 14.99 -17.14 0.65
CA THR A 142 16.00 -17.41 1.68
C THR A 142 17.25 -16.57 1.46
N SER A 143 17.92 -16.23 2.57
CA SER A 143 19.23 -15.59 2.59
C SER A 143 20.13 -16.34 3.57
N ASP A 144 21.39 -16.58 3.18
CA ASP A 144 22.44 -17.22 4.00
C ASP A 144 23.53 -16.20 4.43
N ASP A 145 23.41 -14.92 4.06
CA ASP A 145 24.41 -13.87 4.25
C ASP A 145 23.86 -12.66 5.04
N GLY A 146 22.81 -12.88 5.84
CA GLY A 146 22.23 -11.85 6.67
C GLY A 146 21.29 -10.88 5.93
N GLY A 147 20.81 -11.27 4.75
CA GLY A 147 19.88 -10.48 3.94
C GLY A 147 20.54 -9.67 2.81
N GLU A 148 21.86 -9.80 2.61
CA GLU A 148 22.57 -9.11 1.53
C GLU A 148 22.17 -9.64 0.15
N THR A 149 21.92 -10.96 0.05
CA THR A 149 21.41 -11.58 -1.18
C THR A 149 20.27 -12.55 -0.90
N TRP A 150 19.33 -12.65 -1.84
CA TRP A 150 18.12 -13.46 -1.72
C TRP A 150 17.99 -14.48 -2.85
N GLN A 151 17.52 -15.68 -2.49
CA GLN A 151 17.20 -16.72 -3.44
C GLN A 151 15.72 -17.12 -3.33
N HIS A 152 15.03 -17.24 -4.48
CA HIS A 152 13.67 -17.76 -4.49
C HIS A 152 13.67 -19.24 -4.12
N ALA A 153 12.94 -19.58 -3.07
CA ALA A 153 12.89 -20.91 -2.44
C ALA A 153 11.50 -21.60 -2.63
N GLY A 154 10.83 -21.36 -3.76
CA GLY A 154 9.60 -22.06 -4.12
C GLY A 154 8.31 -21.39 -3.67
N LEU A 155 7.20 -22.13 -3.70
CA LEU A 155 5.84 -21.68 -3.34
C LEU A 155 5.32 -20.47 -4.13
N GLY A 156 5.71 -20.30 -5.41
CA GLY A 156 5.31 -19.14 -6.22
C GLY A 156 3.79 -18.94 -6.36
N ASP A 157 2.98 -20.01 -6.26
CA ASP A 157 1.51 -19.95 -6.29
C ASP A 157 0.87 -19.75 -4.90
N ALA A 158 1.66 -19.53 -3.84
CA ALA A 158 1.15 -19.34 -2.49
C ALA A 158 0.36 -18.05 -2.31
N HIS A 159 0.66 -17.01 -3.07
CA HIS A 159 0.15 -15.64 -2.99
C HIS A 159 0.36 -14.99 -1.61
N HIS A 160 0.00 -15.65 -0.51
CA HIS A 160 0.09 -15.13 0.84
C HIS A 160 0.62 -16.20 1.78
N ILE A 161 1.72 -15.90 2.50
CA ILE A 161 2.34 -16.79 3.49
C ILE A 161 2.21 -16.13 4.85
N GLY A 162 1.40 -16.75 5.74
CA GLY A 162 1.00 -16.14 7.00
C GLY A 162 1.96 -16.39 8.17
N ARG A 163 2.69 -17.51 8.16
CA ARG A 163 3.64 -17.85 9.22
C ARG A 163 4.68 -18.85 8.70
N ILE A 164 5.90 -18.74 9.22
CA ILE A 164 6.99 -19.69 8.96
C ILE A 164 7.52 -20.21 10.28
N VAL A 165 7.66 -21.54 10.42
CA VAL A 165 8.36 -22.15 11.56
C VAL A 165 9.47 -23.07 11.07
N LEU A 166 10.59 -23.04 11.76
CA LEU A 166 11.81 -23.78 11.41
C LEU A 166 12.04 -24.89 12.43
N ASP A 167 12.57 -26.03 11.97
CA ASP A 167 13.09 -27.05 12.89
C ASP A 167 14.38 -26.52 13.53
N PRO A 168 14.43 -26.32 14.85
CA PRO A 168 15.61 -25.71 15.48
C PRO A 168 16.89 -26.53 15.38
N GLY A 169 16.78 -27.82 15.09
CA GLY A 169 17.91 -28.72 14.89
C GLY A 169 18.33 -28.97 13.44
N ASN A 170 17.58 -28.47 12.46
CA ASN A 170 17.88 -28.70 11.05
C ASN A 170 17.41 -27.54 10.16
N ALA A 171 18.33 -26.68 9.73
CA ALA A 171 18.07 -25.50 8.90
C ALA A 171 17.43 -25.77 7.52
N ASP A 172 17.43 -27.03 7.06
CA ASP A 172 16.82 -27.43 5.80
C ASP A 172 15.34 -27.82 5.95
N ILE A 173 14.83 -27.90 7.20
CA ILE A 173 13.42 -28.22 7.49
C ILE A 173 12.69 -26.94 7.87
N ALA A 174 11.68 -26.58 7.07
CA ALA A 174 10.79 -25.48 7.35
C ALA A 174 9.34 -25.86 7.05
N TYR A 175 8.41 -25.20 7.76
CA TYR A 175 6.97 -25.30 7.51
C TYR A 175 6.44 -23.91 7.21
N ALA A 176 5.56 -23.80 6.22
CA ALA A 176 4.91 -22.57 5.83
C ALA A 176 3.38 -22.72 5.96
N ALA A 177 2.77 -21.80 6.68
CA ALA A 177 1.32 -21.59 6.69
C ALA A 177 0.95 -20.78 5.46
N VAL A 178 0.36 -21.41 4.44
CA VAL A 178 -0.01 -20.81 3.16
C VAL A 178 -1.49 -20.53 3.13
N LEU A 179 -1.84 -19.26 3.00
CA LEU A 179 -3.23 -18.80 2.86
C LEU A 179 -3.80 -19.04 1.48
N GLY A 180 -2.95 -19.02 0.43
CA GLY A 180 -3.36 -19.10 -0.96
C GLY A 180 -3.93 -17.79 -1.51
N PRO A 181 -4.40 -17.77 -2.78
CA PRO A 181 -4.94 -16.59 -3.45
C PRO A 181 -6.13 -16.00 -2.69
N LEU A 182 -6.28 -14.68 -2.79
CA LEU A 182 -7.33 -13.93 -2.09
C LEU A 182 -8.60 -13.78 -2.93
N TYR A 183 -8.45 -13.52 -4.24
CA TYR A 183 -9.55 -13.16 -5.14
C TYR A 183 -9.98 -14.26 -6.10
N SER A 184 -9.24 -15.35 -6.18
CA SER A 184 -9.58 -16.52 -6.99
C SER A 184 -9.81 -17.76 -6.12
N ALA A 185 -10.25 -18.86 -6.74
CA ALA A 185 -10.46 -20.11 -6.03
C ALA A 185 -9.15 -20.61 -5.40
N ASN A 186 -9.14 -20.80 -4.10
CA ASN A 186 -7.96 -21.25 -3.38
C ASN A 186 -7.66 -22.73 -3.68
N THR A 187 -6.50 -22.99 -4.23
CA THR A 187 -6.01 -24.34 -4.57
C THR A 187 -4.65 -24.65 -3.94
N SER A 188 -4.03 -23.67 -3.27
CA SER A 188 -2.70 -23.78 -2.66
C SER A 188 -2.70 -23.64 -1.13
N GLY A 189 -3.82 -23.27 -0.52
CA GLY A 189 -3.95 -23.09 0.92
C GLY A 189 -3.66 -24.36 1.72
N GLY A 190 -3.06 -24.22 2.92
CA GLY A 190 -2.73 -25.29 3.84
C GLY A 190 -1.28 -25.20 4.35
N VAL A 191 -0.83 -26.23 5.06
CA VAL A 191 0.56 -26.31 5.56
C VAL A 191 1.46 -26.99 4.54
N TRP A 192 2.56 -26.36 4.21
CA TRP A 192 3.60 -26.87 3.34
C TRP A 192 4.89 -27.10 4.11
N LYS A 193 5.61 -28.18 3.78
CA LYS A 193 6.87 -28.59 4.39
C LYS A 193 7.96 -28.69 3.35
N THR A 194 9.15 -28.21 3.66
CA THR A 194 10.39 -28.55 2.98
C THR A 194 11.30 -29.36 3.89
N SER A 195 12.17 -30.18 3.31
CA SER A 195 13.23 -30.90 4.01
C SER A 195 14.57 -30.79 3.28
N ASP A 196 14.66 -29.86 2.32
CA ASP A 196 15.83 -29.66 1.44
C ASP A 196 16.14 -28.16 1.24
N GLY A 197 15.85 -27.34 2.25
CA GLY A 197 16.16 -25.92 2.24
C GLY A 197 15.31 -25.10 1.26
N GLY A 198 14.09 -25.56 0.94
CA GLY A 198 13.17 -24.86 0.04
C GLY A 198 13.29 -25.25 -1.43
N ALA A 199 14.17 -26.23 -1.78
CA ALA A 199 14.29 -26.70 -3.15
C ALA A 199 13.02 -27.43 -3.61
N THR A 200 12.37 -28.18 -2.71
CA THR A 200 11.07 -28.81 -2.95
C THR A 200 10.14 -28.63 -1.74
N TRP A 201 8.83 -28.60 -2.01
CA TRP A 201 7.80 -28.47 -1.00
C TRP A 201 6.72 -29.53 -1.13
N GLU A 202 6.27 -30.08 -0.01
CA GLU A 202 5.15 -31.01 0.10
C GLU A 202 4.02 -30.36 0.90
N ARG A 203 2.78 -30.44 0.41
CA ARG A 203 1.61 -29.99 1.14
C ARG A 203 1.18 -31.06 2.13
N VAL A 204 1.50 -30.88 3.40
CA VAL A 204 1.32 -31.88 4.47
C VAL A 204 -0.03 -31.75 5.18
N LEU A 205 -0.71 -30.59 5.12
CA LEU A 205 -2.07 -30.41 5.61
C LEU A 205 -2.91 -29.66 4.56
N GLN A 206 -4.05 -30.23 4.20
CA GLN A 206 -5.04 -29.67 3.31
C GLN A 206 -6.43 -29.90 3.88
N GLN A 207 -7.26 -28.88 3.91
CA GLN A 207 -8.66 -28.95 4.31
C GLN A 207 -9.52 -28.24 3.26
N ALA A 208 -10.62 -28.88 2.89
CA ALA A 208 -11.62 -28.22 2.05
C ALA A 208 -12.40 -27.18 2.88
N GLY A 209 -12.62 -26.02 2.30
CA GLY A 209 -13.50 -24.99 2.83
C GLY A 209 -14.73 -24.78 1.97
N ASP A 210 -15.52 -23.78 2.31
CA ASP A 210 -16.77 -23.43 1.60
C ASP A 210 -16.47 -22.74 0.25
N HIS A 211 -15.26 -22.20 0.07
CA HIS A 211 -14.86 -21.38 -1.09
C HIS A 211 -13.60 -21.87 -1.82
N GLY A 212 -13.20 -23.10 -1.61
CA GLY A 212 -11.99 -23.74 -2.10
C GLY A 212 -11.27 -24.43 -0.97
N ASP A 213 -9.95 -24.52 -1.00
CA ASP A 213 -9.16 -25.00 0.14
C ASP A 213 -9.08 -23.91 1.22
N ALA A 214 -9.24 -24.28 2.49
CA ALA A 214 -8.95 -23.39 3.61
C ALA A 214 -7.44 -23.11 3.66
N GLY A 215 -7.07 -21.84 3.84
CA GLY A 215 -5.67 -21.45 3.98
C GLY A 215 -5.15 -21.68 5.39
N ALA A 216 -3.88 -22.07 5.56
CA ALA A 216 -3.25 -22.01 6.87
C ALA A 216 -2.85 -20.56 7.17
N VAL A 217 -3.30 -20.02 8.32
CA VAL A 217 -3.03 -18.65 8.75
C VAL A 217 -1.96 -18.61 9.85
N ASP A 218 -1.91 -19.65 10.68
CA ASP A 218 -0.93 -19.73 11.75
C ASP A 218 -0.40 -21.17 11.90
N ILE A 219 0.84 -21.30 12.37
CA ILE A 219 1.49 -22.58 12.66
C ILE A 219 2.53 -22.39 13.78
N ILE A 220 2.54 -23.31 14.73
CA ILE A 220 3.49 -23.34 15.84
C ILE A 220 4.21 -24.69 15.85
N ILE A 221 5.52 -24.64 16.14
CA ILE A 221 6.32 -25.82 16.47
C ILE A 221 6.64 -25.82 17.97
N ASP A 222 6.49 -26.98 18.62
CA ASP A 222 6.88 -27.12 20.03
C ASP A 222 8.41 -27.01 20.14
N PRO A 223 8.96 -25.99 20.81
CA PRO A 223 10.42 -25.78 20.88
C PRO A 223 11.16 -26.91 21.61
N SER A 224 10.43 -27.70 22.42
CA SER A 224 10.97 -28.86 23.15
C SER A 224 10.88 -30.18 22.34
N ASN A 225 10.07 -30.19 21.28
CA ASN A 225 9.82 -31.39 20.46
C ASN A 225 9.39 -31.03 19.04
N SER A 226 10.32 -30.89 18.11
CA SER A 226 10.07 -30.51 16.70
C SER A 226 9.17 -31.50 15.92
N ASN A 227 8.82 -32.66 16.47
CA ASN A 227 7.80 -33.53 15.88
C ASN A 227 6.36 -33.03 16.15
N ARG A 228 6.17 -32.14 17.13
CA ARG A 228 4.85 -31.61 17.48
C ARG A 228 4.63 -30.25 16.82
N LEU A 229 3.53 -30.15 16.09
CA LEU A 229 3.09 -28.94 15.40
C LEU A 229 1.62 -28.70 15.67
N PHE A 230 1.24 -27.42 15.72
CA PHE A 230 -0.15 -26.98 15.72
C PHE A 230 -0.37 -26.03 14.54
N ALA A 231 -1.49 -26.18 13.86
CA ALA A 231 -1.81 -25.32 12.72
C ALA A 231 -3.26 -24.83 12.81
N ALA A 232 -3.47 -23.55 12.52
CA ALA A 232 -4.77 -22.95 12.35
C ALA A 232 -5.08 -22.76 10.87
N LEU A 233 -6.22 -23.27 10.44
CA LEU A 233 -6.72 -23.03 9.09
C LEU A 233 -7.86 -22.02 9.12
N TRP A 234 -7.97 -21.24 8.05
CA TRP A 234 -8.93 -20.16 7.88
C TRP A 234 -9.61 -20.26 6.51
N ASP A 235 -10.93 -20.39 6.51
CA ASP A 235 -11.75 -20.44 5.31
C ASP A 235 -12.24 -19.03 4.98
N ARG A 236 -11.69 -18.44 3.92
CA ARG A 236 -11.95 -17.06 3.52
C ARG A 236 -12.05 -16.89 2.01
N THR A 237 -12.78 -15.85 1.59
CA THR A 237 -12.82 -15.41 0.19
C THR A 237 -13.09 -13.92 0.11
N ARG A 238 -12.47 -13.27 -0.88
CA ARG A 238 -12.69 -11.84 -1.16
C ARG A 238 -13.08 -11.62 -2.61
N ARG A 239 -13.98 -10.68 -2.80
CA ARG A 239 -14.35 -10.10 -4.09
C ARG A 239 -14.29 -8.59 -3.98
N ALA A 240 -14.38 -7.88 -5.10
CA ALA A 240 -14.40 -6.42 -5.08
C ALA A 240 -15.55 -5.84 -4.22
N TRP A 241 -16.67 -6.55 -4.12
CA TRP A 241 -17.90 -6.11 -3.42
C TRP A 241 -18.24 -6.89 -2.15
N ASP A 242 -17.51 -7.98 -1.84
CA ASP A 242 -17.86 -8.87 -0.72
C ASP A 242 -16.60 -9.50 -0.12
N PHE A 243 -16.58 -9.60 1.19
CA PHE A 243 -15.56 -10.34 1.92
C PHE A 243 -16.22 -11.29 2.92
N ARG A 244 -15.80 -12.53 2.94
CA ARG A 244 -16.17 -13.55 3.93
C ARG A 244 -14.94 -14.06 4.60
N GLY A 245 -14.82 -13.75 5.90
CA GLY A 245 -13.70 -14.13 6.75
C GLY A 245 -13.98 -15.35 7.63
N ASN A 246 -15.00 -16.15 7.32
CA ASN A 246 -15.41 -17.30 8.12
C ASN A 246 -15.92 -18.44 7.23
N GLY A 247 -15.88 -19.67 7.74
CA GLY A 247 -16.39 -20.83 7.03
C GLY A 247 -16.12 -22.15 7.72
N SER A 248 -16.75 -23.21 7.22
CA SER A 248 -16.67 -24.55 7.77
C SER A 248 -15.26 -25.19 7.68
N GLY A 249 -14.39 -24.65 6.85
CA GLY A 249 -12.98 -25.06 6.73
C GLY A 249 -12.05 -24.51 7.81
N SER A 250 -12.47 -23.49 8.59
CA SER A 250 -11.66 -22.95 9.69
C SER A 250 -11.57 -23.92 10.87
N GLY A 251 -10.41 -24.03 11.53
CA GLY A 251 -10.21 -24.89 12.68
C GLY A 251 -8.74 -25.09 13.05
N ILE A 252 -8.47 -25.99 14.01
CA ILE A 252 -7.16 -26.25 14.59
C ILE A 252 -6.78 -27.72 14.42
N TRP A 253 -5.55 -27.97 13.99
CA TRP A 253 -4.99 -29.31 13.82
C TRP A 253 -3.68 -29.48 14.58
N GLU A 254 -3.38 -30.71 15.01
CA GLU A 254 -2.14 -31.11 15.63
C GLU A 254 -1.48 -32.23 14.84
N SER A 255 -0.18 -32.16 14.69
CA SER A 255 0.70 -33.27 14.30
C SER A 255 1.65 -33.62 15.44
N THR A 256 1.94 -34.92 15.63
CA THR A 256 2.94 -35.41 16.60
C THR A 256 4.05 -36.20 15.91
N ASP A 257 4.11 -36.13 14.57
CA ASP A 257 5.06 -36.88 13.72
C ASP A 257 5.69 -36.00 12.62
N ALA A 258 6.00 -34.75 13.00
CA ALA A 258 6.65 -33.76 12.13
C ALA A 258 5.84 -33.46 10.84
N GLY A 259 4.52 -33.41 10.97
CA GLY A 259 3.61 -33.07 9.86
C GLY A 259 3.21 -34.23 8.98
N ALA A 260 3.64 -35.49 9.28
CA ALA A 260 3.28 -36.64 8.45
C ALA A 260 1.79 -37.00 8.56
N THR A 261 1.20 -36.83 9.76
CA THR A 261 -0.25 -36.98 9.98
C THR A 261 -0.80 -35.87 10.87
N TRP A 262 -2.08 -35.55 10.69
CA TRP A 262 -2.74 -34.47 11.41
C TRP A 262 -4.07 -34.94 12.03
N SER A 263 -4.37 -34.46 13.24
CA SER A 263 -5.62 -34.70 13.94
C SER A 263 -6.31 -33.36 14.24
N GLU A 264 -7.60 -33.25 13.96
CA GLU A 264 -8.36 -32.03 14.20
C GLU A 264 -8.64 -31.90 15.71
N LEU A 265 -8.18 -30.80 16.32
CA LEU A 265 -8.46 -30.44 17.72
C LEU A 265 -9.74 -29.63 17.87
N SER A 266 -10.09 -28.83 16.87
CA SER A 266 -11.32 -28.01 16.89
C SER A 266 -12.62 -28.83 16.81
N ALA A 267 -12.53 -30.12 16.50
CA ALA A 267 -13.65 -31.04 16.57
C ALA A 267 -14.00 -31.50 17.99
N MET A 268 -13.17 -31.16 19.00
CA MET A 268 -13.42 -31.51 20.40
C MET A 268 -14.52 -30.62 21.00
N ASP A 269 -15.17 -31.10 22.04
CA ASP A 269 -16.21 -30.37 22.79
C ASP A 269 -15.68 -29.02 23.30
N GLY A 270 -16.53 -28.00 23.28
CA GLY A 270 -16.26 -26.67 23.84
C GLY A 270 -15.62 -25.70 22.87
N PHE A 271 -15.17 -26.09 21.65
CA PHE A 271 -14.68 -25.17 20.62
C PHE A 271 -15.86 -24.65 19.79
N PRO A 272 -15.87 -23.35 19.37
CA PRO A 272 -16.96 -22.75 18.59
C PRO A 272 -16.88 -23.12 17.10
N ARG A 273 -16.79 -24.41 16.79
CA ARG A 273 -16.67 -24.94 15.44
C ARG A 273 -17.99 -24.82 14.67
N SER A 274 -18.03 -23.93 13.69
CA SER A 274 -19.23 -23.68 12.89
C SER A 274 -18.88 -23.01 11.56
N GLU A 275 -19.87 -22.69 10.75
CA GLU A 275 -19.76 -21.84 9.57
C GLU A 275 -19.38 -20.38 9.90
N PHE A 276 -19.48 -19.98 11.17
CA PHE A 276 -19.12 -18.65 11.66
C PHE A 276 -17.69 -18.58 12.23
N THR A 277 -16.95 -19.69 12.22
CA THR A 277 -15.57 -19.70 12.70
C THR A 277 -14.68 -18.94 11.74
N GLY A 278 -14.09 -17.82 12.18
CA GLY A 278 -13.23 -16.96 11.42
C GLY A 278 -11.73 -17.31 11.56
N ARG A 279 -10.89 -16.28 11.62
CA ARG A 279 -9.45 -16.38 11.81
C ARG A 279 -9.12 -16.91 13.20
N ILE A 280 -8.07 -17.71 13.31
CA ILE A 280 -7.60 -18.29 14.57
C ILE A 280 -6.12 -18.03 14.73
N GLY A 281 -5.72 -17.48 15.89
CA GLY A 281 -4.34 -17.41 16.34
C GLY A 281 -4.05 -18.43 17.43
N LEU A 282 -2.82 -18.91 17.52
CA LEU A 282 -2.40 -19.96 18.45
C LEU A 282 -1.24 -19.50 19.34
N ALA A 283 -1.26 -19.90 20.63
CA ALA A 283 -0.13 -19.75 21.54
C ALA A 283 0.14 -21.06 22.28
N TRP A 284 1.42 -21.43 22.43
CA TRP A 284 1.83 -22.68 23.08
C TRP A 284 2.83 -22.43 24.20
N HIS A 285 2.46 -22.78 25.41
CA HIS A 285 3.36 -22.76 26.56
C HIS A 285 3.99 -24.15 26.75
N ALA A 286 5.28 -24.29 26.42
CA ALA A 286 5.95 -25.58 26.34
C ALA A 286 6.09 -26.29 27.69
N ASP A 287 6.41 -25.57 28.76
CA ASP A 287 6.64 -26.15 30.08
C ASP A 287 5.37 -26.72 30.72
N SER A 288 4.24 -26.02 30.59
CA SER A 288 2.93 -26.50 31.09
C SER A 288 2.17 -27.37 30.08
N GLN A 289 2.64 -27.50 28.84
CA GLN A 289 1.99 -28.20 27.73
C GLN A 289 0.59 -27.68 27.45
N GLN A 290 0.42 -26.36 27.47
CA GLN A 290 -0.88 -25.67 27.35
C GLN A 290 -1.01 -24.96 26.04
N LEU A 291 -2.12 -25.22 25.34
CA LEU A 291 -2.46 -24.57 24.07
C LEU A 291 -3.61 -23.59 24.29
N PHE A 292 -3.41 -22.36 23.79
CA PHE A 292 -4.42 -21.32 23.73
C PHE A 292 -4.78 -21.02 22.27
N ALA A 293 -6.01 -20.56 22.06
CA ALA A 293 -6.49 -20.11 20.76
C ALA A 293 -7.29 -18.81 20.92
N LEU A 294 -6.95 -17.80 20.14
CA LEU A 294 -7.80 -16.63 19.89
C LEU A 294 -8.64 -16.92 18.64
N VAL A 295 -9.95 -16.80 18.76
CA VAL A 295 -10.91 -17.12 17.70
C VAL A 295 -11.71 -15.87 17.34
N ASP A 296 -11.73 -15.48 16.09
CA ASP A 296 -12.72 -14.55 15.54
C ASP A 296 -14.05 -15.32 15.33
N ASN A 297 -14.98 -15.14 16.25
CA ASN A 297 -16.28 -15.81 16.22
C ASN A 297 -17.33 -14.88 15.59
N GLN A 298 -17.65 -15.10 14.34
CA GLN A 298 -18.62 -14.33 13.56
C GLN A 298 -20.10 -14.73 13.81
N ALA A 299 -20.36 -15.56 14.84
CA ALA A 299 -21.72 -15.95 15.18
C ALA A 299 -22.53 -14.72 15.65
N PRO A 300 -23.75 -14.50 15.11
CA PRO A 300 -24.57 -13.38 15.53
C PRO A 300 -24.92 -13.46 17.01
N LEU A 301 -24.85 -12.34 17.72
CA LEU A 301 -25.33 -12.22 19.08
C LEU A 301 -26.86 -12.34 19.11
N PRO A 302 -27.45 -12.92 20.19
CA PRO A 302 -28.88 -12.85 20.41
C PRO A 302 -29.32 -11.38 20.52
N ALA A 303 -30.47 -11.03 19.92
CA ALA A 303 -31.06 -9.71 20.11
C ALA A 303 -31.26 -9.41 21.60
N GLU A 304 -30.75 -8.27 22.06
CA GLU A 304 -30.97 -7.81 23.44
C GLU A 304 -32.46 -7.59 23.69
N GLU A 305 -33.00 -8.24 24.71
CA GLU A 305 -34.45 -8.16 25.02
C GLU A 305 -34.84 -6.97 25.91
N ASP A 306 -33.91 -6.21 26.50
CA ASP A 306 -34.21 -5.18 27.51
C ASP A 306 -33.36 -3.89 27.39
N GLY A 307 -33.67 -3.06 26.41
CA GLY A 307 -33.32 -1.61 26.42
C GLY A 307 -34.53 -0.76 26.83
N GLU A 308 -34.32 0.48 27.29
CA GLU A 308 -35.39 1.49 27.31
C GLU A 308 -36.01 1.55 25.92
N ALA A 309 -37.35 1.64 25.84
CA ALA A 309 -38.05 1.63 24.56
C ALA A 309 -37.50 2.74 23.64
N SER A 310 -36.66 2.41 22.67
CA SER A 310 -36.08 3.27 21.65
C SER A 310 -36.12 2.54 20.32
N TYR A 311 -36.13 3.28 19.22
CA TYR A 311 -36.00 2.66 17.90
C TYR A 311 -34.53 2.67 17.47
N ALA A 312 -34.09 1.53 16.93
CA ALA A 312 -32.80 1.38 16.27
C ALA A 312 -32.96 1.48 14.74
N PRO A 313 -31.93 1.89 13.99
CA PRO A 313 -31.99 1.95 12.53
C PRO A 313 -32.49 0.64 11.89
N ASP A 314 -32.05 -0.50 12.38
CA ASP A 314 -32.43 -1.82 11.86
C ASP A 314 -33.91 -2.16 11.97
N ASP A 315 -34.65 -1.57 12.90
CA ASP A 315 -36.09 -1.74 13.03
C ASP A 315 -36.82 -1.34 11.74
N PHE A 316 -36.30 -0.32 11.04
CA PHE A 316 -36.90 0.24 9.82
C PHE A 316 -36.57 -0.56 8.55
N LYS A 317 -35.57 -1.44 8.59
CA LYS A 317 -35.02 -2.15 7.42
C LYS A 317 -36.04 -3.07 6.72
N ALA A 318 -36.88 -3.76 7.50
CA ALA A 318 -37.90 -4.70 7.00
C ALA A 318 -39.32 -4.31 7.43
N MET A 319 -39.48 -3.16 8.09
CA MET A 319 -40.78 -2.70 8.60
C MET A 319 -41.78 -2.43 7.48
N THR A 320 -43.02 -2.85 7.65
CA THR A 320 -44.10 -2.52 6.74
C THR A 320 -44.68 -1.13 7.02
N PRO A 321 -45.35 -0.46 6.03
CA PRO A 321 -46.02 0.81 6.29
C PRO A 321 -47.12 0.74 7.35
N ALA A 322 -47.74 -0.44 7.59
CA ALA A 322 -48.73 -0.63 8.62
C ALA A 322 -48.12 -0.70 10.03
N GLU A 323 -46.95 -1.30 10.16
CA GLU A 323 -46.18 -1.34 11.41
C GLU A 323 -45.64 0.05 11.72
N PHE A 324 -45.14 0.79 10.73
CA PHE A 324 -44.66 2.17 10.87
C PHE A 324 -45.76 3.11 11.34
N ALA A 325 -46.97 2.98 10.83
CA ALA A 325 -48.14 3.76 11.27
C ALA A 325 -48.56 3.49 12.71
N ALA A 326 -48.11 2.38 13.31
CA ALA A 326 -48.41 2.00 14.69
C ALA A 326 -47.29 2.39 15.68
N LEU A 327 -46.19 3.03 15.22
CA LEU A 327 -45.10 3.44 16.09
C LEU A 327 -45.50 4.49 17.10
N ASP A 328 -44.83 4.49 18.24
CA ASP A 328 -44.96 5.55 19.24
C ASP A 328 -44.35 6.83 18.69
N THR A 329 -45.17 7.92 18.64
CA THR A 329 -44.77 9.19 18.01
C THR A 329 -43.62 9.85 18.78
N ALA A 330 -43.57 9.68 20.13
CA ALA A 330 -42.52 10.31 20.92
C ALA A 330 -41.19 9.59 20.74
N LEU A 331 -41.21 8.27 20.65
CA LEU A 331 -40.01 7.48 20.34
C LEU A 331 -39.51 7.71 18.92
N LEU A 332 -40.42 7.86 17.95
CA LEU A 332 -40.04 8.19 16.56
C LEU A 332 -39.41 9.57 16.47
N GLU A 333 -39.96 10.59 17.20
CA GLU A 333 -39.37 11.91 17.25
C GLU A 333 -37.97 11.88 17.85
N ALA A 334 -37.79 11.16 18.97
CA ALA A 334 -36.47 10.97 19.60
C ALA A 334 -35.48 10.32 18.65
N TYR A 335 -35.89 9.26 17.94
CA TYR A 335 -35.05 8.60 16.93
C TYR A 335 -34.59 9.53 15.81
N LEU A 336 -35.50 10.37 15.28
CA LEU A 336 -35.19 11.33 14.23
C LEU A 336 -34.22 12.43 14.72
N GLU A 337 -34.41 12.93 15.96
CA GLU A 337 -33.53 13.92 16.57
C GLU A 337 -32.13 13.35 16.87
N GLU A 338 -32.04 12.19 17.50
CA GLU A 338 -30.79 11.53 17.90
C GLU A 338 -29.92 11.18 16.69
N ASN A 339 -30.56 10.79 15.58
CA ASN A 339 -29.85 10.44 14.35
C ASN A 339 -29.69 11.59 13.37
N ASN A 340 -29.92 12.85 13.80
CA ASN A 340 -29.70 14.05 13.02
C ASN A 340 -30.44 14.09 11.67
N PHE A 341 -31.65 13.60 11.61
CA PHE A 341 -32.49 13.74 10.41
C PHE A 341 -32.80 15.21 10.11
N PRO A 342 -33.16 15.57 8.85
CA PRO A 342 -33.54 16.94 8.50
C PRO A 342 -34.62 17.47 9.45
N ARG A 343 -34.48 18.71 9.84
CA ARG A 343 -35.41 19.35 10.83
C ARG A 343 -36.88 19.33 10.42
N GLU A 344 -37.17 19.25 9.14
CA GLU A 344 -38.48 19.07 8.54
C GLU A 344 -39.02 17.63 8.66
N ALA A 345 -38.17 16.65 8.89
CA ALA A 345 -38.53 15.26 9.11
C ALA A 345 -38.94 15.05 10.58
N THR A 346 -40.11 15.48 10.95
CA THR A 346 -40.71 15.23 12.26
C THR A 346 -41.47 13.90 12.27
N ALA A 347 -41.75 13.32 13.44
CA ALA A 347 -42.56 12.10 13.53
C ALA A 347 -43.91 12.25 12.82
N ALA A 348 -44.50 13.42 12.91
CA ALA A 348 -45.79 13.71 12.27
C ALA A 348 -45.69 13.74 10.74
N SER A 349 -44.68 14.42 10.18
CA SER A 349 -44.45 14.41 8.72
C SER A 349 -44.04 13.05 8.21
N ALA A 350 -43.20 12.31 8.94
CA ALA A 350 -42.77 10.95 8.59
C ALA A 350 -43.97 9.96 8.49
N LEU A 351 -44.89 10.03 9.47
CA LEU A 351 -46.10 9.20 9.44
C LEU A 351 -47.03 9.56 8.27
N GLU A 352 -47.18 10.89 7.95
CA GLU A 352 -47.97 11.37 6.84
C GLU A 352 -47.35 10.92 5.49
N ASP A 353 -46.04 11.08 5.31
CA ASP A 353 -45.32 10.77 4.06
C ASP A 353 -45.35 9.25 3.79
N VAL A 354 -45.17 8.41 4.81
CA VAL A 354 -45.26 6.94 4.67
C VAL A 354 -46.73 6.55 4.37
N ALA A 355 -47.72 7.18 5.03
CA ALA A 355 -49.12 6.90 4.72
C ALA A 355 -49.54 7.32 3.31
N ALA A 356 -48.96 8.39 2.80
CA ALA A 356 -49.16 8.88 1.44
C ALA A 356 -48.39 8.08 0.38
N GLY A 357 -47.44 7.22 0.80
CA GLY A 357 -46.52 6.51 -0.07
C GLY A 357 -45.44 7.40 -0.72
N ALA A 358 -45.17 8.55 -0.15
CA ALA A 358 -44.07 9.43 -0.54
C ALA A 358 -42.72 8.90 -0.01
N LEU A 359 -42.75 8.26 1.17
CA LEU A 359 -41.65 7.53 1.77
C LEU A 359 -42.05 6.10 2.09
N VAL A 360 -41.07 5.22 2.27
CA VAL A 360 -41.24 3.88 2.82
C VAL A 360 -40.43 3.76 4.13
N PRO A 361 -40.81 2.88 5.07
CA PRO A 361 -40.09 2.77 6.35
C PRO A 361 -38.59 2.54 6.16
N ARG A 362 -38.19 1.79 5.14
CA ARG A 362 -36.78 1.52 4.81
C ARG A 362 -35.98 2.80 4.51
N ASP A 363 -36.61 3.87 4.03
CA ASP A 363 -35.92 5.14 3.73
C ASP A 363 -35.27 5.74 4.98
N PHE A 364 -35.80 5.45 6.17
CA PHE A 364 -35.24 5.91 7.45
C PHE A 364 -34.00 5.11 7.86
N TYR A 365 -33.88 3.87 7.43
CA TYR A 365 -32.66 3.08 7.53
C TYR A 365 -31.65 3.53 6.48
N ASP A 366 -32.07 3.61 5.22
CA ASP A 366 -31.23 3.92 4.07
C ASP A 366 -30.60 5.33 4.19
N TYR A 367 -31.32 6.31 4.81
CA TYR A 367 -30.79 7.66 5.08
C TYR A 367 -29.54 7.64 5.98
N LEU A 368 -29.46 6.71 6.91
CA LEU A 368 -28.34 6.54 7.83
C LEU A 368 -27.28 5.57 7.32
N THR A 369 -27.45 5.05 6.11
CA THR A 369 -26.46 4.10 5.55
C THR A 369 -25.12 4.82 5.36
N ASP A 370 -24.11 4.32 6.05
CA ASP A 370 -22.76 4.85 6.10
C ASP A 370 -21.73 3.72 6.06
N GLY A 371 -20.77 3.82 5.15
CA GLY A 371 -19.70 2.84 4.98
C GLY A 371 -18.79 2.76 6.22
N ASN A 372 -18.52 3.87 6.90
CA ASN A 372 -17.69 3.88 8.11
C ASN A 372 -18.41 3.23 9.29
N ARG A 373 -19.67 3.55 9.49
CA ARG A 373 -20.48 2.99 10.57
C ARG A 373 -20.53 1.46 10.50
N ALA A 374 -20.71 0.92 9.30
CA ALA A 374 -20.77 -0.53 9.06
C ALA A 374 -19.47 -1.28 9.43
N LEU A 375 -18.34 -0.58 9.57
CA LEU A 375 -17.06 -1.19 9.96
C LEU A 375 -16.96 -1.45 11.46
N PHE A 376 -17.68 -0.67 12.28
CA PHE A 376 -17.57 -0.73 13.74
C PHE A 376 -18.80 -1.36 14.41
N GLU A 377 -19.95 -1.37 13.75
CA GLU A 377 -21.17 -1.98 14.27
C GLU A 377 -21.25 -3.45 13.87
N ALA A 378 -21.03 -4.34 14.82
CA ALA A 378 -21.14 -5.78 14.60
C ALA A 378 -21.91 -6.45 15.73
N ASP A 379 -23.06 -7.04 15.39
CA ASP A 379 -23.83 -7.90 16.31
C ASP A 379 -23.29 -9.34 16.29
N ILE A 380 -21.97 -9.51 16.53
CA ILE A 380 -21.27 -10.79 16.52
C ILE A 380 -20.54 -11.05 17.84
N ALA A 381 -20.25 -12.32 18.13
CA ALA A 381 -19.52 -12.70 19.34
C ALA A 381 -18.09 -12.12 19.39
N GLY A 382 -17.46 -11.90 18.22
CA GLY A 382 -16.15 -11.25 18.11
C GLY A 382 -15.00 -12.10 18.62
N ALA A 383 -14.03 -11.46 19.29
CA ALA A 383 -12.85 -12.13 19.82
C ALA A 383 -13.16 -13.00 21.04
N GLU A 384 -12.79 -14.27 20.98
CA GLU A 384 -12.91 -15.23 22.08
C GLU A 384 -11.61 -16.00 22.30
N VAL A 385 -11.20 -16.14 23.56
CA VAL A 385 -10.00 -16.91 23.94
C VAL A 385 -10.40 -18.26 24.52
N TYR A 386 -9.80 -19.30 23.99
CA TYR A 386 -10.01 -20.68 24.42
C TYR A 386 -8.70 -21.31 24.89
N ARG A 387 -8.81 -22.19 25.89
CA ARG A 387 -7.73 -23.00 26.40
C ARG A 387 -8.09 -24.48 26.27
N LEU A 388 -7.18 -25.30 25.71
CA LEU A 388 -7.32 -26.73 25.71
C LEU A 388 -7.05 -27.28 27.13
N THR A 389 -7.95 -28.08 27.71
CA THR A 389 -7.76 -28.64 29.04
C THR A 389 -6.50 -29.50 29.14
N ALA A 390 -5.89 -29.59 30.35
CA ALA A 390 -4.65 -30.32 30.58
C ALA A 390 -4.73 -31.81 30.25
N ASP A 391 -5.90 -32.41 30.42
CA ASP A 391 -6.20 -33.77 29.97
C ASP A 391 -6.52 -33.90 28.49
N ARG A 392 -6.51 -32.75 27.77
CA ARG A 392 -6.76 -32.63 26.32
C ARG A 392 -8.13 -33.22 25.90
N ALA A 393 -9.13 -33.08 26.77
CA ALA A 393 -10.47 -33.65 26.54
C ALA A 393 -11.43 -32.64 25.90
N GLN A 394 -11.28 -31.38 26.19
CA GLN A 394 -12.19 -30.32 25.72
C GLN A 394 -11.50 -28.95 25.68
N TRP A 395 -12.10 -28.02 24.93
CA TRP A 395 -11.80 -26.61 25.01
C TRP A 395 -12.67 -25.92 26.05
N VAL A 396 -12.09 -24.89 26.67
CA VAL A 396 -12.81 -24.06 27.65
C VAL A 396 -12.55 -22.61 27.28
N ARG A 397 -13.59 -21.81 27.09
CA ARG A 397 -13.51 -20.37 26.98
C ARG A 397 -12.97 -19.83 28.31
N THR A 398 -11.94 -18.98 28.24
CA THR A 398 -11.23 -18.54 29.46
C THR A 398 -11.97 -17.42 30.19
N HIS A 399 -12.71 -16.58 29.49
CA HIS A 399 -13.38 -15.39 29.99
C HIS A 399 -14.91 -15.48 29.88
N SER A 400 -15.64 -14.83 30.78
CA SER A 400 -17.09 -14.76 30.79
C SER A 400 -17.63 -13.49 30.11
N GLU A 401 -16.91 -12.39 30.23
CA GLU A 401 -17.26 -11.10 29.60
C GLU A 401 -16.83 -11.08 28.13
N ALA A 402 -17.49 -10.28 27.29
CA ALA A 402 -17.08 -10.08 25.92
C ALA A 402 -15.74 -9.34 25.88
N LEU A 403 -14.89 -9.68 24.93
CA LEU A 403 -13.66 -8.92 24.63
C LEU A 403 -14.02 -7.85 23.58
N GLU A 404 -14.73 -6.83 24.07
CA GLU A 404 -15.14 -5.70 23.24
C GLU A 404 -13.89 -4.97 22.69
N ASP A 405 -14.03 -4.34 21.55
CA ASP A 405 -13.01 -3.48 20.91
C ASP A 405 -11.70 -4.19 20.50
N VAL A 406 -11.55 -5.51 20.67
CA VAL A 406 -10.33 -6.22 20.26
C VAL A 406 -10.21 -6.30 18.75
N CYS A 407 -11.29 -6.56 18.04
CA CYS A 407 -11.26 -6.65 16.59
C CYS A 407 -12.48 -6.06 15.86
N TYR A 408 -13.52 -5.62 16.54
CA TYR A 408 -14.79 -5.18 15.92
C TYR A 408 -15.24 -6.13 14.80
N THR A 409 -15.48 -5.61 13.58
CA THR A 409 -15.73 -6.42 12.38
C THR A 409 -14.43 -6.85 11.66
N TYR A 410 -13.26 -6.49 12.19
CA TYR A 410 -11.95 -6.70 11.58
C TYR A 410 -11.23 -7.96 12.05
N GLY A 411 -11.93 -8.99 12.52
CA GLY A 411 -11.33 -10.25 12.91
C GLY A 411 -10.44 -10.88 11.82
N TYR A 412 -10.63 -10.51 10.56
CA TYR A 412 -9.75 -10.89 9.46
C TYR A 412 -8.38 -10.19 9.50
N TYR A 413 -8.29 -9.05 10.19
CA TYR A 413 -7.09 -8.20 10.26
C TYR A 413 -6.20 -8.58 11.43
N PHE A 414 -6.79 -9.01 12.55
CA PHE A 414 -6.13 -9.38 13.79
C PHE A 414 -6.23 -10.88 14.06
N GLY A 415 -5.32 -11.42 14.83
CA GLY A 415 -5.35 -12.84 15.17
C GLY A 415 -4.12 -13.33 15.91
N LEU A 416 -3.34 -12.41 16.52
CA LEU A 416 -2.19 -12.81 17.32
C LEU A 416 -2.57 -12.93 18.78
N ILE A 417 -2.25 -14.10 19.36
CA ILE A 417 -2.19 -14.36 20.80
C ILE A 417 -0.80 -14.90 21.12
N GLU A 418 -0.18 -14.40 22.18
CA GLU A 418 1.11 -14.87 22.68
C GLU A 418 1.00 -15.23 24.17
N VAL A 419 1.82 -16.18 24.61
CA VAL A 419 1.93 -16.58 26.01
C VAL A 419 3.35 -16.29 26.49
N ASP A 420 3.48 -15.69 27.69
CA ASP A 420 4.77 -15.49 28.34
C ASP A 420 5.49 -16.85 28.47
N PRO A 421 6.70 -17.01 27.93
CA PRO A 421 7.40 -18.29 27.93
C PRO A 421 7.74 -18.82 29.34
N THR A 422 7.65 -17.96 30.37
CA THR A 422 7.95 -18.31 31.78
C THR A 422 6.71 -18.38 32.66
N ASP A 423 5.54 -17.92 32.19
CA ASP A 423 4.29 -17.86 32.96
C ASP A 423 3.07 -18.17 32.06
N ALA A 424 2.51 -19.36 32.22
CA ALA A 424 1.36 -19.83 31.42
C ALA A 424 0.06 -19.06 31.69
N ASP A 425 -0.03 -18.32 32.78
CA ASP A 425 -1.21 -17.53 33.13
C ASP A 425 -1.11 -16.09 32.56
N ARG A 426 0.05 -15.71 31.99
CA ARG A 426 0.24 -14.43 31.33
C ARG A 426 0.11 -14.55 29.84
N LEU A 427 -0.91 -13.88 29.30
CA LEU A 427 -1.26 -13.89 27.89
C LEU A 427 -1.29 -12.46 27.33
N TYR A 428 -1.06 -12.32 26.03
CA TYR A 428 -1.15 -11.07 25.29
C TYR A 428 -2.00 -11.27 24.04
N ILE A 429 -2.82 -10.29 23.70
CA ILE A 429 -3.55 -10.24 22.42
C ILE A 429 -3.15 -8.94 21.69
N ALA A 430 -2.76 -9.11 20.44
CA ALA A 430 -2.55 -8.04 19.47
C ALA A 430 -3.82 -7.90 18.61
N GLY A 431 -4.58 -6.88 18.89
CA GLY A 431 -5.81 -6.47 18.21
C GLY A 431 -5.78 -4.98 17.94
N VAL A 432 -6.94 -4.32 17.87
CA VAL A 432 -7.00 -2.85 17.86
C VAL A 432 -6.27 -2.32 19.10
N PRO A 433 -6.58 -2.72 20.36
CA PRO A 433 -5.69 -2.50 21.48
C PRO A 433 -4.67 -3.65 21.61
N LEU A 434 -3.53 -3.35 22.24
CA LEU A 434 -2.65 -4.36 22.82
C LEU A 434 -3.08 -4.61 24.26
N ILE A 435 -3.52 -5.82 24.56
CA ILE A 435 -4.05 -6.19 25.89
C ILE A 435 -3.30 -7.38 26.48
N GLN A 436 -3.25 -7.44 27.81
CA GLN A 436 -2.67 -8.55 28.56
C GLN A 436 -3.66 -9.13 29.59
N SER A 437 -3.48 -10.40 29.90
CA SER A 437 -4.05 -11.11 31.02
C SER A 437 -2.94 -11.61 31.96
N GLU A 438 -3.21 -11.66 33.27
CA GLU A 438 -2.30 -12.21 34.27
C GLU A 438 -2.93 -13.41 35.01
N ASP A 439 -4.09 -13.87 34.56
CA ASP A 439 -4.90 -14.90 35.23
C ASP A 439 -5.36 -16.01 34.27
N GLY A 440 -4.59 -16.25 33.20
CA GLY A 440 -4.86 -17.31 32.23
C GLY A 440 -6.02 -16.99 31.28
N GLY A 441 -6.29 -15.70 31.09
CA GLY A 441 -7.29 -15.20 30.15
C GLY A 441 -8.65 -14.93 30.78
N GLU A 442 -8.78 -14.95 32.13
CA GLU A 442 -10.07 -14.65 32.81
C GLU A 442 -10.38 -13.16 32.72
N THR A 443 -9.38 -12.29 32.94
CA THR A 443 -9.51 -10.83 32.84
C THR A 443 -8.39 -10.21 31.98
N TRP A 444 -8.69 -9.06 31.36
CA TRP A 444 -7.80 -8.41 30.42
C TRP A 444 -7.65 -6.91 30.70
N SER A 445 -6.48 -6.37 30.43
CA SER A 445 -6.19 -4.93 30.58
C SER A 445 -5.29 -4.44 29.44
N SER A 446 -5.49 -3.20 28.99
CA SER A 446 -4.65 -2.59 27.96
C SER A 446 -3.26 -2.22 28.50
N ILE A 447 -2.24 -2.49 27.69
CA ILE A 447 -0.85 -2.04 27.92
C ILE A 447 -0.38 -1.06 26.82
N GLY A 448 -1.31 -0.52 26.02
CA GLY A 448 -1.02 0.55 25.07
C GLY A 448 -0.69 1.86 25.77
N ALA A 449 0.02 2.75 25.09
CA ALA A 449 0.41 4.07 25.59
C ALA A 449 0.19 5.13 24.48
N PRO A 450 0.16 6.43 24.80
CA PRO A 450 -0.11 7.48 23.81
C PRO A 450 0.90 7.58 22.66
N ASN A 451 2.09 7.00 22.80
CA ASN A 451 3.11 6.91 21.76
C ASN A 451 3.16 5.54 21.07
N VAL A 452 2.16 4.70 21.27
CA VAL A 452 1.97 3.39 20.62
C VAL A 452 0.74 3.49 19.73
N HIS A 453 0.91 3.24 18.44
CA HIS A 453 -0.20 3.19 17.51
C HIS A 453 -1.11 1.99 17.84
N VAL A 454 -2.38 2.12 17.59
CA VAL A 454 -3.34 0.99 17.64
C VAL A 454 -3.07 0.01 16.48
N ASP A 455 -3.89 -1.04 16.38
CA ASP A 455 -3.82 -2.04 15.31
C ASP A 455 -2.51 -2.83 15.34
N HIS A 456 -2.44 -3.72 16.33
CA HIS A 456 -1.26 -4.52 16.61
C HIS A 456 -1.29 -5.86 15.86
N HIS A 457 -0.15 -6.26 15.26
CA HIS A 457 -0.06 -7.48 14.45
C HIS A 457 1.00 -8.45 14.93
N HIS A 458 2.01 -7.99 15.65
CA HIS A 458 3.06 -8.84 16.18
C HIS A 458 3.55 -8.38 17.55
N LEU A 459 3.86 -9.35 18.41
CA LEU A 459 4.50 -9.14 19.69
C LEU A 459 5.57 -10.22 19.90
N TRP A 460 6.81 -9.82 20.05
CA TRP A 460 7.87 -10.70 20.52
C TRP A 460 8.10 -10.49 22.00
N ILE A 461 8.22 -11.59 22.76
CA ILE A 461 8.52 -11.61 24.19
C ILE A 461 9.88 -12.26 24.36
N ASP A 462 10.81 -11.57 25.00
CA ASP A 462 12.15 -12.10 25.27
C ASP A 462 12.09 -13.33 26.18
N PRO A 463 12.46 -14.53 25.72
CA PRO A 463 12.37 -15.73 26.52
C PRO A 463 13.35 -15.75 27.72
N ALA A 464 14.38 -14.91 27.71
CA ALA A 464 15.34 -14.76 28.81
C ALA A 464 14.96 -13.64 29.78
N ASN A 465 14.19 -12.66 29.32
CA ASN A 465 13.73 -11.52 30.12
C ASN A 465 12.35 -11.04 29.66
N PRO A 466 11.25 -11.63 30.13
CA PRO A 466 9.88 -11.30 29.70
C PRO A 466 9.43 -9.85 29.96
N ASP A 467 10.26 -9.03 30.64
CA ASP A 467 10.04 -7.59 30.74
C ASP A 467 10.35 -6.86 29.44
N HIS A 468 11.14 -7.49 28.56
CA HIS A 468 11.50 -6.96 27.24
C HIS A 468 10.54 -7.45 26.17
N LEU A 469 9.82 -6.50 25.57
CA LEU A 469 8.81 -6.71 24.53
C LEU A 469 9.18 -5.89 23.29
N ILE A 470 8.95 -6.48 22.10
CA ILE A 470 9.00 -5.76 20.82
C ILE A 470 7.64 -5.91 20.15
N ASN A 471 6.97 -4.80 19.93
CA ASN A 471 5.62 -4.76 19.32
C ASN A 471 5.66 -4.13 17.94
N GLY A 472 4.98 -4.77 17.00
CA GLY A 472 4.72 -4.28 15.64
C GLY A 472 3.25 -3.93 15.46
N ASN A 473 2.98 -2.72 14.95
CA ASN A 473 1.65 -2.19 14.73
C ASN A 473 1.57 -1.40 13.41
N ASP A 474 0.42 -0.79 13.10
CA ASP A 474 0.23 -0.02 11.86
C ASP A 474 1.01 1.31 11.83
N GLY A 475 1.54 1.74 12.95
CA GLY A 475 2.47 2.87 13.03
C GLY A 475 3.95 2.47 13.08
N GLY A 476 4.30 1.18 13.06
CA GLY A 476 5.69 0.70 13.07
C GLY A 476 6.06 -0.06 14.35
N ILE A 477 7.26 0.17 14.89
CA ILE A 477 7.87 -0.59 15.98
C ILE A 477 7.85 0.18 17.28
N ASN A 478 7.49 -0.51 18.37
CA ASN A 478 7.63 -0.05 19.74
C ASN A 478 8.36 -1.08 20.60
N ILE A 479 9.24 -0.65 21.50
CA ILE A 479 10.01 -1.52 22.40
C ILE A 479 9.72 -1.12 23.84
N SER A 480 9.48 -2.12 24.69
CA SER A 480 9.35 -1.98 26.14
C SER A 480 10.37 -2.86 26.86
N TRP A 481 10.89 -2.38 27.99
CA TRP A 481 11.75 -3.14 28.92
C TRP A 481 11.14 -3.32 30.31
N ASP A 482 9.84 -3.03 30.43
CA ASP A 482 9.06 -3.09 31.68
C ASP A 482 7.65 -3.64 31.46
N ARG A 483 7.52 -4.64 30.59
CA ARG A 483 6.26 -5.36 30.26
C ARG A 483 5.14 -4.48 29.73
N GLY A 484 5.48 -3.41 29.01
CA GLY A 484 4.51 -2.52 28.42
C GLY A 484 4.04 -1.38 29.32
N GLU A 485 4.66 -1.18 30.51
CA GLU A 485 4.39 0.02 31.32
C GLU A 485 4.85 1.28 30.58
N ASN A 486 6.01 1.22 29.89
CA ASN A 486 6.53 2.28 29.07
C ASN A 486 7.03 1.75 27.72
N TRP A 487 6.86 2.55 26.67
CA TRP A 487 7.23 2.21 25.32
C TRP A 487 8.15 3.24 24.66
N VAL A 488 9.12 2.77 23.91
CA VAL A 488 9.97 3.58 23.03
C VAL A 488 9.55 3.35 21.58
N LYS A 489 9.19 4.42 20.88
CA LYS A 489 8.86 4.39 19.45
C LYS A 489 10.13 4.43 18.60
N CYS A 490 10.26 3.53 17.64
CA CYS A 490 11.34 3.53 16.65
C CYS A 490 10.88 4.32 15.41
N ASN A 491 11.58 5.42 15.08
CA ASN A 491 11.13 6.38 14.07
C ASN A 491 12.08 6.49 12.85
N SER A 492 12.96 5.49 12.63
CA SER A 492 13.96 5.62 11.56
C SER A 492 13.62 4.95 10.22
N PRO A 493 12.79 3.90 10.12
CA PRO A 493 12.46 3.32 8.82
C PRO A 493 11.65 4.26 7.94
N GLU A 494 12.09 4.43 6.69
CA GLU A 494 11.39 5.19 5.66
C GLU A 494 10.27 4.33 5.05
N VAL A 495 9.25 4.04 5.87
CA VAL A 495 8.10 3.21 5.50
C VAL A 495 6.82 3.99 5.76
N GLY A 496 6.08 4.29 4.69
CA GLY A 496 4.78 4.96 4.76
C GLY A 496 3.90 4.44 3.63
N GLN A 497 2.62 4.15 3.93
CA GLN A 497 1.68 3.55 2.99
C GLN A 497 0.76 4.63 2.41
N PHE A 498 1.28 5.43 1.46
CA PHE A 498 0.52 6.52 0.86
C PHE A 498 -0.53 6.01 -0.12
N TYR A 499 -1.73 6.56 -0.03
CA TYR A 499 -2.79 6.43 -1.03
C TYR A 499 -2.74 7.53 -2.06
N ALA A 500 -2.38 8.75 -1.65
CA ALA A 500 -2.33 9.92 -2.51
C ALA A 500 -1.28 10.92 -2.04
N VAL A 501 -0.80 11.76 -2.96
CA VAL A 501 0.11 12.87 -2.71
C VAL A 501 -0.35 14.12 -3.46
N GLU A 502 -0.06 15.31 -2.92
CA GLU A 502 -0.30 16.61 -3.56
C GLU A 502 0.80 17.59 -3.16
N VAL A 503 0.97 18.68 -3.90
CA VAL A 503 1.98 19.71 -3.69
C VAL A 503 1.38 21.10 -3.71
N ASP A 504 2.03 22.04 -3.00
CA ASP A 504 1.69 23.45 -3.09
C ASP A 504 2.73 24.29 -3.85
N ASN A 505 2.54 25.60 -3.86
CA ASN A 505 3.42 26.58 -4.47
C ASN A 505 4.18 27.45 -3.46
N ALA A 506 4.31 27.02 -2.19
CA ALA A 506 5.16 27.69 -1.20
C ALA A 506 6.64 27.60 -1.59
N GLU A 507 7.53 28.27 -0.86
CA GLU A 507 8.99 28.22 -1.09
C GLU A 507 9.72 28.00 0.25
N PRO A 508 10.37 26.83 0.43
CA PRO A 508 10.26 25.63 -0.40
C PRO A 508 8.81 25.12 -0.45
N TYR A 509 8.43 24.43 -1.53
CA TYR A 509 7.09 23.86 -1.62
C TYR A 509 6.88 22.74 -0.58
N ARG A 510 5.64 22.55 -0.21
CA ARG A 510 5.26 21.49 0.72
C ARG A 510 4.62 20.33 -0.05
N ILE A 511 4.84 19.15 0.46
CA ILE A 511 4.23 17.91 0.00
C ILE A 511 3.17 17.52 1.03
N TYR A 512 2.02 17.09 0.54
CA TYR A 512 0.90 16.58 1.32
C TYR A 512 0.69 15.13 0.95
N GLY A 513 0.34 14.29 1.92
CA GLY A 513 0.08 12.88 1.62
C GLY A 513 -0.91 12.26 2.60
N GLY A 514 -1.83 11.46 2.06
CA GLY A 514 -2.77 10.63 2.81
C GLY A 514 -2.26 9.21 2.92
N LEU A 515 -2.18 8.67 4.14
CA LEU A 515 -1.63 7.35 4.43
C LEU A 515 -2.72 6.41 4.95
N GLN A 516 -2.58 5.15 4.62
CA GLN A 516 -3.35 4.09 5.27
C GLN A 516 -3.05 4.09 6.77
N ASP A 517 -4.11 4.02 7.58
CA ASP A 517 -4.11 3.92 9.06
C ASP A 517 -3.43 5.09 9.81
N ASN A 518 -2.75 6.00 9.11
CA ASN A 518 -1.88 7.03 9.69
C ASN A 518 -2.30 8.47 9.33
N GLY A 519 -3.48 8.69 8.81
CA GLY A 519 -4.04 10.01 8.53
C GLY A 519 -3.38 10.74 7.37
N THR A 520 -3.50 12.07 7.39
CA THR A 520 -2.93 12.96 6.37
C THR A 520 -1.85 13.84 6.97
N TRP A 521 -0.73 13.96 6.26
CA TRP A 521 0.46 14.70 6.70
C TRP A 521 0.89 15.73 5.66
N ARG A 522 1.57 16.80 6.12
CA ARG A 522 2.28 17.75 5.27
C ARG A 522 3.70 17.98 5.74
N GLY A 523 4.63 18.14 4.81
CA GLY A 523 6.04 18.39 5.11
C GLY A 523 6.76 19.12 3.98
N PRO A 524 7.99 19.64 4.22
CA PRO A 524 8.75 20.35 3.21
C PRO A 524 9.36 19.37 2.19
N SER A 525 9.35 19.73 0.91
CA SER A 525 10.03 18.98 -0.17
C SER A 525 11.51 18.78 0.05
N THR A 526 12.12 19.66 0.85
CA THR A 526 13.55 19.67 1.18
C THR A 526 13.89 18.87 2.44
N TYR A 527 12.93 18.10 2.98
CA TYR A 527 13.19 17.32 4.19
C TYR A 527 14.36 16.36 3.98
N ARG A 528 15.24 16.35 4.98
CA ARG A 528 16.29 15.35 5.15
C ARG A 528 16.40 15.07 6.66
N ASP A 529 16.67 13.83 7.03
CA ASP A 529 16.94 13.50 8.42
C ASP A 529 18.26 14.15 8.84
N THR A 530 18.15 15.11 9.75
CA THR A 530 19.30 15.89 10.25
C THR A 530 19.19 16.10 11.75
N PRO A 531 20.32 16.32 12.47
CA PRO A 531 20.28 16.65 13.88
C PRO A 531 19.46 17.92 14.20
N GLY A 532 19.16 18.76 13.21
CA GLY A 532 18.47 20.03 13.39
C GLY A 532 17.06 19.88 13.99
N TRP A 533 16.27 18.94 13.50
CA TRP A 533 14.92 18.71 14.03
C TRP A 533 14.96 18.10 15.45
N HIS A 534 15.95 17.24 15.75
CA HIS A 534 16.16 16.72 17.12
C HIS A 534 16.46 17.85 18.11
N GLN A 535 17.25 18.84 17.69
CA GLN A 535 17.60 19.99 18.52
C GLN A 535 16.42 20.93 18.74
N SER A 536 15.58 21.14 17.71
CA SER A 536 14.42 22.00 17.78
C SER A 536 13.26 21.37 18.55
N GLY A 537 13.23 20.05 18.67
CA GLY A 537 12.11 19.30 19.24
C GLY A 537 10.87 19.26 18.32
N HIS A 538 11.02 19.69 17.07
CA HIS A 538 9.93 19.71 16.09
C HIS A 538 10.29 18.83 14.89
N TYR A 539 9.48 17.80 14.65
CA TYR A 539 9.55 17.03 13.44
C TYR A 539 9.03 17.86 12.26
N ALA A 540 9.67 17.75 11.09
CA ALA A 540 9.34 18.61 9.96
C ALA A 540 7.97 18.28 9.31
N TRP A 541 7.53 17.04 9.42
CA TRP A 541 6.21 16.62 8.98
C TRP A 541 5.16 16.85 10.06
N THR A 542 3.99 17.37 9.68
CA THR A 542 2.89 17.68 10.58
C THR A 542 1.64 16.93 10.14
N SER A 543 0.99 16.23 11.08
CA SER A 543 -0.32 15.62 10.87
C SER A 543 -1.39 16.70 10.72
N ILE A 544 -2.23 16.57 9.71
CA ILE A 544 -3.32 17.52 9.40
C ILE A 544 -4.70 16.84 9.23
N GLY A 545 -4.77 15.51 9.33
CA GLY A 545 -6.01 14.75 9.26
C GLY A 545 -5.86 13.37 9.88
N GLY A 546 -6.96 12.77 10.30
CA GLY A 546 -7.01 11.43 10.90
C GLY A 546 -7.71 10.39 10.01
N GLY A 547 -7.87 9.16 10.51
CA GLY A 547 -8.40 8.03 9.78
C GLY A 547 -7.43 7.49 8.72
N ASP A 548 -7.93 6.80 7.71
CA ASP A 548 -7.16 6.52 6.49
C ASP A 548 -7.11 7.80 5.67
N GLY A 549 -5.94 8.43 5.58
CA GLY A 549 -5.77 9.64 4.78
C GLY A 549 -5.94 9.32 3.30
N MET A 550 -6.80 10.10 2.63
CA MET A 550 -7.18 9.90 1.23
C MET A 550 -6.59 10.99 0.34
N GLN A 551 -7.20 11.24 -0.80
CA GLN A 551 -6.79 12.29 -1.72
C GLN A 551 -6.80 13.67 -1.06
N ILE A 552 -5.94 14.55 -1.51
CA ILE A 552 -5.75 15.89 -1.00
C ILE A 552 -5.88 16.87 -2.16
N GLU A 553 -6.48 18.02 -1.90
CA GLU A 553 -6.41 19.20 -2.78
C GLU A 553 -5.92 20.40 -1.97
N VAL A 554 -5.10 21.23 -2.58
CA VAL A 554 -4.60 22.46 -1.97
C VAL A 554 -5.08 23.66 -2.78
N ASP A 555 -5.61 24.71 -2.13
CA ASP A 555 -5.98 25.93 -2.86
C ASP A 555 -4.73 26.63 -3.38
N PRO A 556 -4.51 26.71 -4.70
CA PRO A 556 -3.27 27.30 -5.24
C PRO A 556 -3.12 28.80 -4.95
N ARG A 557 -4.17 29.47 -4.46
CA ARG A 557 -4.16 30.88 -4.04
C ARG A 557 -3.69 31.06 -2.60
N ASP A 558 -3.91 30.01 -1.75
CA ASP A 558 -3.56 30.02 -0.34
C ASP A 558 -3.20 28.58 0.11
N PRO A 559 -1.91 28.27 0.25
CA PRO A 559 -1.47 26.92 0.59
C PRO A 559 -1.82 26.49 2.03
N ASP A 560 -2.44 27.38 2.83
CA ASP A 560 -2.97 27.05 4.15
C ASP A 560 -4.47 26.71 4.11
N VAL A 561 -5.10 26.69 2.92
CA VAL A 561 -6.44 26.15 2.69
C VAL A 561 -6.31 24.80 1.99
N VAL A 562 -6.63 23.73 2.70
CA VAL A 562 -6.41 22.35 2.28
C VAL A 562 -7.70 21.55 2.41
N PHE A 563 -7.96 20.68 1.45
CA PHE A 563 -9.06 19.71 1.46
C PHE A 563 -8.47 18.34 1.75
N THR A 564 -8.82 17.75 2.89
CA THR A 564 -8.35 16.43 3.31
C THR A 564 -9.51 15.52 3.61
N GLY A 565 -9.33 14.23 3.42
CA GLY A 565 -10.40 13.29 3.65
C GLY A 565 -9.94 11.99 4.27
N SER A 566 -10.92 11.26 4.76
CA SER A 566 -10.81 9.88 5.15
C SER A 566 -11.69 8.99 4.26
N GLN A 567 -11.70 7.70 4.54
CA GLN A 567 -12.41 6.70 3.75
C GLN A 567 -13.90 7.04 3.52
N PHE A 568 -14.44 6.57 2.40
CA PHE A 568 -15.84 6.72 1.99
C PHE A 568 -16.33 8.15 1.84
N GLY A 569 -15.44 9.08 1.44
CA GLY A 569 -15.79 10.45 1.08
C GLY A 569 -15.98 11.41 2.25
N TYR A 570 -15.54 11.06 3.44
CA TYR A 570 -15.54 11.97 4.59
C TYR A 570 -14.43 13.01 4.46
N TYR A 571 -14.73 14.09 3.73
CA TYR A 571 -13.80 15.18 3.46
C TYR A 571 -14.11 16.41 4.30
N SER A 572 -13.08 17.21 4.54
CA SER A 572 -13.15 18.51 5.19
C SER A 572 -12.29 19.53 4.45
N ARG A 573 -12.74 20.77 4.48
CA ARG A 573 -11.95 21.95 4.18
C ARG A 573 -11.35 22.48 5.47
N GLN A 574 -10.02 22.59 5.49
CA GLN A 574 -9.26 23.14 6.61
C GLN A 574 -8.66 24.49 6.18
N ASP A 575 -8.76 25.48 7.04
CA ASP A 575 -8.15 26.81 6.86
C ASP A 575 -7.24 27.06 8.07
N PHE A 576 -5.95 26.82 7.90
CA PHE A 576 -4.96 26.94 8.98
C PHE A 576 -4.73 28.38 9.41
N ASN A 577 -5.01 29.38 8.54
CA ASN A 577 -4.92 30.80 8.91
C ASN A 577 -6.07 31.21 9.84
N ALA A 578 -7.24 30.64 9.65
CA ALA A 578 -8.44 30.95 10.43
C ALA A 578 -8.66 29.95 11.58
N ASP A 579 -7.86 28.90 11.71
CA ASP A 579 -8.09 27.74 12.60
C ASP A 579 -9.53 27.20 12.44
N ALA A 580 -9.96 27.01 11.19
CA ALA A 580 -11.31 26.63 10.85
C ALA A 580 -11.35 25.26 10.15
N TYR A 581 -12.32 24.46 10.54
CA TYR A 581 -12.60 23.13 9.99
C TYR A 581 -14.06 23.06 9.55
N THR A 582 -14.30 22.62 8.31
CA THR A 582 -15.64 22.48 7.74
C THR A 582 -15.78 21.15 7.04
N GLY A 583 -16.70 20.29 7.50
CA GLY A 583 -17.05 19.06 6.77
C GLY A 583 -17.74 19.38 5.44
N ILE A 584 -17.34 18.68 4.39
CA ILE A 584 -17.78 18.97 3.01
C ILE A 584 -18.36 17.73 2.29
N HIS A 585 -18.81 16.75 3.03
CA HIS A 585 -19.34 15.48 2.49
C HIS A 585 -20.76 15.71 1.88
N PRO A 586 -20.98 15.42 0.57
CA PRO A 586 -22.32 15.46 -0.02
C PRO A 586 -23.22 14.33 0.54
N GLN A 587 -24.45 14.66 0.88
CA GLN A 587 -25.43 13.70 1.39
C GLN A 587 -26.60 13.52 0.43
N HIS A 588 -27.21 12.35 0.40
CA HIS A 588 -28.47 12.12 -0.29
C HIS A 588 -29.67 12.56 0.57
N ALA A 589 -30.76 12.94 -0.07
CA ALA A 589 -31.96 13.35 0.65
C ALA A 589 -32.72 12.11 1.18
N LEU A 590 -33.51 12.33 2.23
CA LEU A 590 -34.42 11.30 2.75
C LEU A 590 -35.38 10.81 1.65
N GLY A 591 -35.45 9.52 1.43
CA GLY A 591 -36.22 8.88 0.35
C GLY A 591 -35.48 8.75 -0.98
N GLU A 592 -34.25 9.24 -1.08
CA GLU A 592 -33.35 8.93 -2.19
C GLU A 592 -32.54 7.67 -1.93
N THR A 593 -32.19 6.98 -3.02
CA THR A 593 -31.26 5.83 -2.93
C THR A 593 -29.91 6.30 -2.36
N PRO A 594 -29.34 5.62 -1.37
CA PRO A 594 -28.07 5.98 -0.77
C PRO A 594 -26.96 6.14 -1.80
N LEU A 595 -26.09 7.12 -1.59
CA LEU A 595 -24.88 7.30 -2.36
C LEU A 595 -23.91 6.16 -2.03
N ARG A 596 -23.27 5.61 -3.04
CA ARG A 596 -22.20 4.62 -2.87
C ARG A 596 -20.87 5.33 -3.01
N TRP A 597 -20.06 5.26 -1.96
CA TRP A 597 -18.75 5.88 -1.88
C TRP A 597 -17.65 4.83 -1.97
N ASN A 598 -16.62 5.08 -2.77
CA ASN A 598 -15.43 4.25 -2.77
C ASN A 598 -14.64 4.46 -1.49
N TRP A 599 -13.83 3.48 -1.11
CA TRP A 599 -12.84 3.64 -0.05
C TRP A 599 -11.98 4.88 -0.29
N GLN A 600 -11.38 4.98 -1.47
CA GLN A 600 -10.71 6.17 -1.97
C GLN A 600 -11.69 6.95 -2.85
N THR A 601 -12.37 7.93 -2.28
CA THR A 601 -13.33 8.75 -3.00
C THR A 601 -12.62 9.86 -3.77
N PRO A 602 -12.83 9.99 -5.10
CA PRO A 602 -12.23 11.08 -5.87
C PRO A 602 -12.74 12.46 -5.45
N ILE A 603 -11.80 13.38 -5.22
CA ILE A 603 -12.01 14.81 -5.05
C ILE A 603 -11.17 15.56 -6.09
N TRP A 604 -11.64 16.68 -6.61
CA TRP A 604 -10.94 17.49 -7.61
C TRP A 604 -11.27 18.96 -7.49
N LEU A 605 -10.27 19.79 -7.21
CA LEU A 605 -10.37 21.25 -7.23
C LEU A 605 -10.14 21.74 -8.66
N SER A 606 -11.13 22.46 -9.25
CA SER A 606 -11.03 22.92 -10.62
C SER A 606 -9.83 23.86 -10.81
N ARG A 607 -8.97 23.53 -11.76
CA ARG A 607 -7.82 24.37 -12.14
C ARG A 607 -8.23 25.65 -12.90
N HIS A 608 -9.47 25.71 -13.40
CA HIS A 608 -10.03 26.88 -14.08
C HIS A 608 -10.66 27.90 -13.11
N GLN A 609 -11.21 27.41 -11.99
CA GLN A 609 -11.84 28.24 -10.97
C GLN A 609 -11.77 27.55 -9.60
N ASN A 610 -10.88 28.00 -8.74
CA ASN A 610 -10.54 27.35 -7.48
C ASN A 610 -11.63 27.44 -6.37
N ASP A 611 -12.80 28.03 -6.64
CA ASP A 611 -13.97 27.89 -5.77
C ASP A 611 -14.85 26.69 -6.15
N ILE A 612 -14.58 26.07 -7.30
CA ILE A 612 -15.30 24.90 -7.78
C ILE A 612 -14.57 23.63 -7.32
N LEU A 613 -15.31 22.84 -6.54
CA LEU A 613 -14.86 21.54 -6.05
C LEU A 613 -15.80 20.46 -6.57
N TYR A 614 -15.23 19.36 -7.05
CA TYR A 614 -15.95 18.16 -7.44
C TYR A 614 -15.67 17.03 -6.48
N MET A 615 -16.68 16.20 -6.20
CA MET A 615 -16.55 14.91 -5.52
C MET A 615 -17.35 13.85 -6.26
N ALA A 616 -16.91 12.59 -6.18
CA ALA A 616 -17.59 11.53 -6.90
C ALA A 616 -17.90 10.32 -6.01
N SER A 617 -19.21 10.03 -5.87
CA SER A 617 -19.77 8.79 -5.32
C SER A 617 -20.00 7.78 -6.47
N ASN A 618 -21.21 7.20 -6.59
CA ASN A 618 -21.69 6.64 -7.85
C ASN A 618 -22.25 7.73 -8.79
N ARG A 619 -22.25 9.00 -8.33
CA ARG A 619 -22.66 10.21 -9.04
C ARG A 619 -21.56 11.26 -8.90
N VAL A 620 -21.53 12.24 -9.79
CA VAL A 620 -20.65 13.41 -9.68
C VAL A 620 -21.40 14.54 -9.00
N HIS A 621 -20.77 15.16 -8.02
CA HIS A 621 -21.25 16.31 -7.25
C HIS A 621 -20.32 17.49 -7.50
N ARG A 622 -20.88 18.72 -7.50
CA ARG A 622 -20.13 19.97 -7.64
C ARG A 622 -20.54 20.97 -6.57
N SER A 623 -19.54 21.66 -6.04
CA SER A 623 -19.72 22.85 -5.21
C SER A 623 -19.15 24.08 -5.93
N PHE A 624 -19.76 25.27 -5.73
CA PHE A 624 -19.23 26.54 -6.18
C PHE A 624 -18.62 27.40 -5.04
N ASP A 625 -18.60 26.85 -3.86
CA ASP A 625 -18.16 27.52 -2.63
C ASP A 625 -17.27 26.60 -1.76
N GLN A 626 -16.41 25.84 -2.46
CA GLN A 626 -15.41 24.98 -1.83
C GLN A 626 -16.00 23.94 -0.86
N GLY A 627 -17.13 23.33 -1.23
CA GLY A 627 -17.73 22.22 -0.50
C GLY A 627 -18.80 22.58 0.52
N VAL A 628 -19.16 23.87 0.68
CA VAL A 628 -20.21 24.28 1.62
C VAL A 628 -21.60 23.86 1.11
N ASN A 629 -21.87 24.09 -0.17
CA ASN A 629 -23.12 23.69 -0.80
C ASN A 629 -22.83 22.79 -2.02
N TRP A 630 -23.66 21.78 -2.22
CA TRP A 630 -23.48 20.79 -3.27
C TRP A 630 -24.66 20.70 -4.22
N GLU A 631 -24.39 20.50 -5.50
CA GLU A 631 -25.36 20.08 -6.51
C GLU A 631 -24.92 18.75 -7.14
N THR A 632 -25.87 17.85 -7.36
CA THR A 632 -25.61 16.60 -8.06
C THR A 632 -25.72 16.79 -9.56
N LEU A 633 -24.63 16.55 -10.28
CA LEU A 633 -24.51 16.78 -11.74
C LEU A 633 -24.95 15.58 -12.59
N SER A 634 -25.01 14.37 -12.03
CA SER A 634 -25.28 13.19 -12.82
C SER A 634 -26.30 12.27 -12.17
N GLY A 635 -26.88 11.37 -12.95
CA GLY A 635 -27.44 10.14 -12.44
C GLY A 635 -26.34 9.17 -12.00
N ASP A 636 -26.70 7.91 -11.74
CA ASP A 636 -25.74 6.84 -11.48
C ASP A 636 -24.91 6.57 -12.76
N LEU A 637 -23.59 6.79 -12.68
CA LEU A 637 -22.64 6.60 -13.80
C LEU A 637 -22.00 5.22 -13.82
N THR A 638 -22.41 4.33 -12.92
CA THR A 638 -21.94 2.96 -12.79
C THR A 638 -22.94 1.97 -13.39
N ARG A 639 -22.68 0.67 -13.26
CA ARG A 639 -23.67 -0.39 -13.63
C ARG A 639 -24.67 -0.68 -12.53
N GLY A 640 -24.57 0.03 -11.40
CA GLY A 640 -25.31 -0.21 -10.18
C GLY A 640 -24.56 -1.11 -9.20
N GLY A 641 -24.94 -1.05 -7.91
CA GLY A 641 -24.32 -1.85 -6.85
C GLY A 641 -24.59 -3.34 -7.00
N ILE A 642 -23.66 -4.16 -6.52
CA ILE A 642 -23.85 -5.60 -6.28
C ILE A 642 -24.02 -5.79 -4.78
N PRO A 643 -24.98 -6.61 -4.30
CA PRO A 643 -25.10 -6.90 -2.88
C PRO A 643 -23.83 -7.54 -2.31
N GLY A 644 -23.33 -7.02 -1.20
CA GLY A 644 -22.13 -7.45 -0.48
C GLY A 644 -21.85 -6.51 0.68
N ASN A 645 -20.80 -6.76 1.42
CA ASN A 645 -20.39 -5.96 2.58
C ASN A 645 -19.32 -4.91 2.23
N VAL A 646 -18.98 -4.73 0.94
CA VAL A 646 -18.07 -3.70 0.45
C VAL A 646 -18.81 -2.85 -0.58
N PRO A 647 -18.81 -1.51 -0.47
CA PRO A 647 -19.38 -0.64 -1.50
C PRO A 647 -18.78 -0.92 -2.88
N PHE A 648 -19.65 -1.13 -3.87
CA PHE A 648 -19.27 -1.41 -5.25
C PHE A 648 -20.24 -0.75 -6.23
N GLY A 649 -19.81 -0.49 -7.45
CA GLY A 649 -20.49 0.40 -8.38
C GLY A 649 -20.28 1.85 -7.94
N THR A 650 -19.02 2.25 -7.82
CA THR A 650 -18.56 3.57 -7.38
C THR A 650 -17.62 4.19 -8.41
N ILE A 651 -17.48 5.51 -8.39
CA ILE A 651 -16.47 6.20 -9.20
C ILE A 651 -15.14 6.13 -8.44
N THR A 652 -14.07 5.82 -9.16
CA THR A 652 -12.73 5.57 -8.63
C THR A 652 -11.69 6.59 -9.07
N SER A 653 -11.94 7.28 -10.18
CA SER A 653 -11.09 8.34 -10.70
C SER A 653 -11.95 9.42 -11.36
N LEU A 654 -11.57 10.68 -11.18
CA LEU A 654 -12.23 11.88 -11.74
C LEU A 654 -11.15 12.87 -12.18
N HIS A 655 -11.25 13.39 -13.41
CA HIS A 655 -10.34 14.40 -13.91
C HIS A 655 -11.05 15.44 -14.76
N GLU A 656 -10.85 16.74 -14.50
CA GLU A 656 -11.27 17.84 -15.36
C GLU A 656 -10.13 18.22 -16.31
N SER A 657 -10.43 18.38 -17.60
CA SER A 657 -9.42 18.74 -18.61
C SER A 657 -8.75 20.07 -18.28
N PRO A 658 -7.42 20.13 -18.24
CA PRO A 658 -6.72 21.41 -18.04
C PRO A 658 -6.91 22.41 -19.20
N LEU A 659 -7.31 21.93 -20.39
CA LEU A 659 -7.52 22.76 -21.58
C LEU A 659 -8.94 23.29 -21.72
N ARG A 660 -9.93 22.66 -21.08
CA ARG A 660 -11.35 22.98 -21.27
C ARG A 660 -12.14 22.85 -19.97
N PHE A 661 -12.58 23.97 -19.43
CA PHE A 661 -13.49 24.00 -18.30
C PHE A 661 -14.75 23.14 -18.53
N GLY A 662 -15.10 22.33 -17.55
CA GLY A 662 -16.27 21.45 -17.57
C GLY A 662 -16.19 20.24 -18.51
N GLN A 663 -15.02 20.01 -19.14
CA GLN A 663 -14.76 18.73 -19.80
C GLN A 663 -14.20 17.74 -18.79
N MET A 664 -15.02 16.78 -18.37
CA MET A 664 -14.69 15.83 -17.30
C MET A 664 -14.65 14.40 -17.81
N ALA A 665 -13.85 13.54 -17.16
CA ALA A 665 -13.89 12.10 -17.32
C ALA A 665 -13.99 11.46 -15.94
N VAL A 666 -14.69 10.33 -15.85
CA VAL A 666 -14.71 9.46 -14.66
C VAL A 666 -14.51 8.01 -15.05
N GLY A 667 -13.80 7.29 -14.18
CA GLY A 667 -13.63 5.86 -14.20
C GLY A 667 -14.35 5.21 -13.03
N THR A 668 -14.77 3.94 -13.19
CA THR A 668 -15.52 3.22 -12.15
C THR A 668 -14.86 1.88 -11.79
N ASP A 669 -15.14 1.38 -10.58
CA ASP A 669 -14.72 0.06 -10.11
C ASP A 669 -15.34 -1.10 -10.91
N ASP A 670 -16.45 -0.87 -11.56
CA ASP A 670 -17.13 -1.82 -12.44
C ASP A 670 -16.78 -1.65 -13.93
N GLY A 671 -15.73 -0.87 -14.22
CA GLY A 671 -15.05 -0.81 -15.51
C GLY A 671 -15.69 0.09 -16.55
N LEU A 672 -16.51 1.06 -16.16
CA LEU A 672 -17.05 2.06 -17.08
C LEU A 672 -16.14 3.29 -17.15
N ILE A 673 -16.10 3.90 -18.32
CA ILE A 673 -15.47 5.20 -18.58
C ILE A 673 -16.55 6.12 -19.10
N GLN A 674 -16.80 7.22 -18.41
CA GLN A 674 -17.83 8.20 -18.75
C GLN A 674 -17.20 9.57 -18.95
N VAL A 675 -17.69 10.33 -19.91
CA VAL A 675 -17.20 11.71 -20.18
C VAL A 675 -18.34 12.69 -20.27
N SER A 676 -18.12 13.88 -19.72
CA SER A 676 -18.96 15.06 -19.92
C SER A 676 -18.17 16.14 -20.67
N ARG A 677 -18.86 16.96 -21.46
CA ARG A 677 -18.29 18.08 -22.22
C ARG A 677 -19.02 19.40 -21.99
N ASP A 678 -20.00 19.37 -21.14
CA ASP A 678 -20.93 20.47 -20.88
C ASP A 678 -21.06 20.81 -19.38
N GLY A 679 -20.00 20.54 -18.62
CA GLY A 679 -19.98 20.85 -17.19
C GLY A 679 -20.74 19.87 -16.33
N GLY A 680 -20.90 18.62 -16.80
CA GLY A 680 -21.57 17.54 -16.04
C GLY A 680 -23.07 17.42 -16.30
N TYR A 681 -23.65 18.27 -17.16
CA TYR A 681 -25.10 18.23 -17.46
C TYR A 681 -25.49 17.02 -18.33
N SER A 682 -24.57 16.52 -19.14
CA SER A 682 -24.77 15.27 -19.87
C SER A 682 -23.50 14.42 -19.84
N TRP A 683 -23.69 13.10 -19.79
CA TRP A 683 -22.63 12.11 -19.74
C TRP A 683 -22.74 11.11 -20.87
N THR A 684 -21.62 10.74 -21.43
CA THR A 684 -21.51 9.75 -22.50
C THR A 684 -20.58 8.64 -22.09
N GLN A 685 -21.10 7.42 -22.03
CA GLN A 685 -20.27 6.24 -21.81
C GLN A 685 -19.40 5.96 -23.04
N LEU A 686 -18.09 5.89 -22.86
CA LEU A 686 -17.15 5.47 -23.88
C LEU A 686 -17.17 3.95 -24.04
N THR A 687 -16.82 3.47 -25.24
CA THR A 687 -16.58 2.04 -25.43
C THR A 687 -15.32 1.65 -24.67
N SER A 688 -15.41 0.70 -23.75
CA SER A 688 -14.26 0.23 -22.99
C SER A 688 -13.20 -0.39 -23.92
N PRO A 689 -11.90 -0.13 -23.68
CA PRO A 689 -10.82 -0.81 -24.39
C PRO A 689 -10.73 -2.31 -24.10
N MET A 690 -11.33 -2.75 -22.98
CA MET A 690 -11.29 -4.13 -22.51
C MET A 690 -12.64 -4.83 -22.61
N PRO A 691 -12.67 -6.16 -22.76
CA PRO A 691 -13.90 -6.94 -22.75
C PRO A 691 -14.68 -6.71 -21.45
N GLN A 692 -15.98 -6.54 -21.57
CA GLN A 692 -16.89 -6.33 -20.45
C GLN A 692 -17.57 -7.65 -20.05
N ASP A 693 -17.64 -7.91 -18.73
CA ASP A 693 -18.41 -9.04 -18.20
C ASP A 693 -19.91 -8.68 -18.14
N PRO A 694 -20.79 -9.42 -18.82
CA PRO A 694 -22.23 -9.17 -18.78
C PRO A 694 -22.85 -9.31 -17.38
N LYS A 695 -22.20 -10.04 -16.48
CA LYS A 695 -22.66 -10.25 -15.09
C LYS A 695 -22.13 -9.23 -14.11
N ASN A 696 -21.19 -8.38 -14.54
CA ASN A 696 -20.48 -7.41 -13.70
C ASN A 696 -19.67 -8.04 -12.55
N GLU A 697 -19.34 -9.32 -12.64
CA GLU A 697 -18.61 -10.05 -11.60
C GLU A 697 -17.08 -10.06 -11.85
N ARG A 698 -16.65 -9.81 -13.08
CA ARG A 698 -15.24 -9.89 -13.50
C ARG A 698 -14.93 -8.68 -14.39
N THR A 699 -14.74 -7.54 -13.75
CA THR A 699 -14.49 -6.26 -14.41
C THR A 699 -13.09 -5.78 -14.17
N PHE A 700 -12.56 -5.00 -15.10
CA PHE A 700 -11.37 -4.21 -14.87
C PHE A 700 -11.73 -2.97 -14.07
N TRP A 701 -11.03 -2.73 -13.01
CA TRP A 701 -11.12 -1.49 -12.25
C TRP A 701 -10.44 -0.37 -13.05
N VAL A 702 -11.10 0.76 -13.24
CA VAL A 702 -10.48 1.95 -13.82
C VAL A 702 -9.74 2.66 -12.71
N SER A 703 -8.41 2.52 -12.67
CA SER A 703 -7.59 3.16 -11.65
C SER A 703 -7.36 4.63 -11.92
N GLU A 704 -7.24 5.02 -13.22
CA GLU A 704 -6.96 6.40 -13.58
C GLU A 704 -7.67 6.80 -14.88
N VAL A 705 -8.15 8.04 -14.94
CA VAL A 705 -8.58 8.74 -16.17
C VAL A 705 -7.89 10.11 -16.23
N LEU A 706 -7.17 10.39 -17.30
CA LEU A 706 -6.35 11.60 -17.42
C LEU A 706 -6.59 12.29 -18.78
N TRP A 707 -7.18 13.48 -18.78
CA TRP A 707 -7.20 14.33 -19.97
C TRP A 707 -5.81 14.92 -20.23
N SER A 708 -5.35 14.85 -21.48
CA SER A 708 -4.07 15.43 -21.89
C SER A 708 -4.01 16.94 -21.65
N ALA A 709 -2.86 17.40 -21.16
CA ALA A 709 -2.52 18.82 -21.07
C ALA A 709 -2.22 19.46 -22.43
N HIS A 710 -1.98 18.66 -23.48
CA HIS A 710 -1.58 19.14 -24.82
C HIS A 710 -2.68 19.00 -25.88
N GLN A 711 -3.55 17.98 -25.78
CA GLN A 711 -4.54 17.67 -26.80
C GLN A 711 -5.95 17.51 -26.20
N PRO A 712 -6.90 18.38 -26.56
CA PRO A 712 -8.21 18.43 -25.88
C PRO A 712 -9.10 17.21 -26.11
N ASN A 713 -8.78 16.33 -27.05
CA ASN A 713 -9.56 15.11 -27.31
C ASN A 713 -8.79 13.83 -26.93
N ARG A 714 -7.60 13.97 -26.36
CA ARG A 714 -6.79 12.86 -25.88
C ARG A 714 -7.15 12.55 -24.43
N LEU A 715 -7.50 11.29 -24.19
CA LEU A 715 -7.77 10.75 -22.86
C LEU A 715 -6.91 9.51 -22.65
N TYR A 716 -6.14 9.49 -21.59
CA TYR A 716 -5.45 8.31 -21.11
C TYR A 716 -6.30 7.58 -20.06
N VAL A 717 -6.14 6.27 -19.97
CA VAL A 717 -6.87 5.43 -19.01
C VAL A 717 -5.97 4.34 -18.49
N GLY A 718 -5.82 4.27 -17.18
CA GLY A 718 -5.21 3.18 -16.43
C GLY A 718 -6.26 2.19 -15.97
N LEU A 719 -5.97 0.88 -16.09
CA LEU A 719 -6.84 -0.19 -15.61
C LEU A 719 -6.02 -1.21 -14.83
N ASN A 720 -6.63 -1.80 -13.80
CA ASN A 720 -6.05 -2.95 -13.13
C ASN A 720 -7.06 -4.07 -12.93
N ALA A 721 -6.57 -5.27 -12.65
CA ALA A 721 -7.39 -6.46 -12.44
C ALA A 721 -6.83 -7.37 -11.32
N TYR A 722 -6.05 -6.81 -10.37
CA TYR A 722 -5.50 -7.60 -9.27
C TYR A 722 -6.60 -8.24 -8.40
N ARG A 723 -7.80 -7.61 -8.35
CA ARG A 723 -8.99 -8.18 -7.68
C ARG A 723 -9.57 -9.42 -8.40
N LEU A 724 -8.86 -9.91 -9.40
CA LEU A 724 -9.10 -11.19 -10.09
C LEU A 724 -7.85 -12.07 -10.07
N ASP A 725 -6.83 -11.72 -9.25
CA ASP A 725 -5.47 -12.27 -9.24
C ASP A 725 -4.80 -12.22 -10.64
N HIS A 726 -5.15 -11.18 -11.41
CA HIS A 726 -4.61 -10.92 -12.74
C HIS A 726 -3.76 -9.65 -12.70
N PHE A 727 -2.45 -9.79 -12.95
CA PHE A 727 -1.43 -8.79 -12.66
C PHE A 727 -0.79 -8.17 -13.92
N ASP A 728 -1.51 -8.07 -15.02
CA ASP A 728 -0.99 -7.42 -16.25
C ASP A 728 -1.16 -5.90 -16.18
N SER A 729 -0.30 -5.13 -16.84
CA SER A 729 -0.37 -3.68 -16.93
C SER A 729 -1.25 -3.24 -18.10
N TYR A 730 -2.13 -2.29 -17.83
CA TYR A 730 -3.10 -1.80 -18.80
C TYR A 730 -3.13 -0.27 -18.82
N VAL A 731 -2.45 0.32 -19.79
CA VAL A 731 -2.51 1.75 -20.11
C VAL A 731 -3.06 1.91 -21.52
N PHE A 732 -4.07 2.74 -21.68
CA PHE A 732 -4.70 3.01 -22.99
C PHE A 732 -4.79 4.50 -23.26
N VAL A 733 -4.74 4.86 -24.54
CA VAL A 733 -5.00 6.23 -25.01
C VAL A 733 -6.02 6.22 -26.12
N THR A 734 -6.92 7.21 -26.11
CA THR A 734 -7.79 7.55 -27.23
C THR A 734 -7.51 8.99 -27.68
N GLU A 735 -7.50 9.21 -28.99
CA GLU A 735 -7.39 10.53 -29.63
C GLU A 735 -8.72 11.00 -30.22
N ASN A 736 -9.79 10.21 -30.06
CA ASN A 736 -11.05 10.39 -30.75
C ASN A 736 -12.29 9.98 -29.94
N ASP A 737 -12.31 10.35 -28.69
CA ASP A 737 -13.47 10.16 -27.80
C ASP A 737 -13.85 8.68 -27.61
N GLY A 738 -12.87 7.80 -27.43
CA GLY A 738 -13.11 6.38 -27.17
C GLY A 738 -13.60 5.57 -28.38
N ARG A 739 -13.60 6.15 -29.61
CA ARG A 739 -13.95 5.38 -30.80
C ARG A 739 -12.91 4.34 -31.15
N THR A 740 -11.65 4.64 -30.87
CA THR A 740 -10.53 3.71 -30.97
C THR A 740 -9.59 3.92 -29.80
N TRP A 741 -9.00 2.84 -29.34
CA TRP A 741 -8.01 2.83 -28.28
C TRP A 741 -6.71 2.23 -28.77
N LYS A 742 -5.59 2.78 -28.32
CA LYS A 742 -4.25 2.22 -28.47
C LYS A 742 -3.79 1.81 -27.08
N ARG A 743 -3.34 0.57 -26.90
CA ARG A 743 -2.61 0.14 -25.70
C ARG A 743 -1.21 0.72 -25.75
N LEU A 744 -0.73 1.25 -24.64
CA LEU A 744 0.61 1.75 -24.45
C LEU A 744 1.36 0.75 -23.57
N GLY A 745 2.62 0.45 -23.90
CA GLY A 745 3.46 -0.40 -23.10
C GLY A 745 2.98 -1.85 -22.97
N ASP A 746 2.48 -2.45 -24.08
CA ASP A 746 2.13 -3.87 -24.03
C ASP A 746 3.37 -4.70 -23.69
N ARG A 747 3.30 -5.52 -22.64
CA ARG A 747 4.42 -6.35 -22.15
C ARG A 747 5.03 -7.29 -23.19
N THR A 748 4.34 -7.55 -24.29
CA THR A 748 4.85 -8.36 -25.40
C THR A 748 5.76 -7.58 -26.35
N GLU A 749 5.83 -6.27 -26.19
CA GLU A 749 6.75 -5.38 -26.91
C GLU A 749 8.10 -5.31 -26.20
N ALA A 750 9.18 -5.06 -26.94
CA ALA A 750 10.56 -5.14 -26.42
C ALA A 750 10.86 -4.11 -25.31
N ALA A 751 10.13 -2.99 -25.28
CA ALA A 751 10.23 -1.94 -24.27
C ALA A 751 8.85 -1.61 -23.69
N GLY A 752 8.05 -2.66 -23.44
CA GLY A 752 6.74 -2.55 -22.81
C GLY A 752 6.84 -2.50 -21.27
N LEU A 753 5.73 -2.14 -20.62
CA LEU A 753 5.62 -2.22 -19.17
C LEU A 753 5.64 -3.69 -18.70
N PRO A 754 6.25 -4.00 -17.56
CA PRO A 754 6.18 -5.35 -16.99
C PRO A 754 4.74 -5.68 -16.54
N ALA A 755 4.49 -6.96 -16.20
CA ALA A 755 3.19 -7.43 -15.77
C ALA A 755 2.90 -7.00 -14.31
N GLU A 756 2.54 -5.75 -14.13
CA GLU A 756 2.24 -5.11 -12.85
C GLU A 756 0.96 -4.26 -12.96
N PRO A 757 0.01 -4.35 -12.01
CA PRO A 757 -1.18 -3.51 -12.01
C PRO A 757 -0.85 -2.01 -12.05
N VAL A 758 -1.61 -1.25 -12.84
CA VAL A 758 -1.42 0.21 -12.98
C VAL A 758 -2.30 0.93 -11.96
N ASN A 759 -1.71 1.85 -11.19
CA ASN A 759 -2.39 2.64 -10.17
C ASN A 759 -2.49 4.12 -10.55
N ALA A 760 -1.39 4.72 -11.05
CA ALA A 760 -1.30 6.14 -11.36
C ALA A 760 -0.75 6.38 -12.77
N LEU A 761 -1.09 7.53 -13.35
CA LEU A 761 -0.61 7.97 -14.67
C LEU A 761 -0.60 9.50 -14.72
N ILE A 762 0.51 10.10 -15.14
CA ILE A 762 0.62 11.54 -15.34
C ILE A 762 1.34 11.89 -16.65
N GLU A 763 0.90 12.95 -17.31
CA GLU A 763 1.52 13.58 -18.47
C GLU A 763 2.19 14.88 -18.04
N SER A 764 3.44 15.12 -18.46
CA SER A 764 4.09 16.42 -18.22
C SER A 764 3.33 17.53 -18.94
N ALA A 765 3.05 18.63 -18.24
CA ALA A 765 2.42 19.81 -18.85
C ALA A 765 3.39 20.54 -19.82
N ASP A 766 4.70 20.40 -19.64
CA ASP A 766 5.72 21.08 -20.43
C ASP A 766 6.19 20.25 -21.63
N TRP A 767 6.02 18.92 -21.59
CA TRP A 767 6.48 18.03 -22.65
C TRP A 767 5.48 16.94 -23.02
N GLU A 768 4.81 17.07 -24.17
CA GLU A 768 3.76 16.16 -24.68
C GLU A 768 4.20 14.70 -24.78
N ASP A 769 5.49 14.42 -24.99
CA ASP A 769 6.00 13.06 -25.17
C ASP A 769 6.40 12.41 -23.83
N CYS A 770 6.37 13.14 -22.71
CA CYS A 770 6.81 12.68 -21.40
C CYS A 770 5.61 12.21 -20.56
N LEU A 771 5.61 10.91 -20.23
CA LEU A 771 4.61 10.25 -19.40
C LEU A 771 5.27 9.47 -18.27
N PHE A 772 4.60 9.41 -17.13
CA PHE A 772 4.98 8.55 -16.01
C PHE A 772 3.82 7.65 -15.60
N VAL A 773 4.14 6.40 -15.20
CA VAL A 773 3.16 5.40 -14.75
C VAL A 773 3.64 4.81 -13.43
N GLY A 774 2.76 4.85 -12.42
CA GLY A 774 2.88 4.14 -11.16
C GLY A 774 2.21 2.77 -11.24
N THR A 775 2.94 1.72 -10.85
CA THR A 775 2.47 0.33 -10.80
C THR A 775 2.66 -0.28 -9.42
N ASP A 776 2.20 -1.52 -9.22
CA ASP A 776 2.49 -2.28 -7.99
C ASP A 776 3.98 -2.61 -7.79
N GLY A 777 4.81 -2.43 -8.80
CA GLY A 777 6.24 -2.76 -8.76
C GLY A 777 7.18 -1.56 -8.95
N GLY A 778 6.68 -0.33 -9.07
CA GLY A 778 7.50 0.87 -9.18
C GLY A 778 6.96 1.95 -10.11
N CYS A 779 7.84 2.89 -10.49
CA CYS A 779 7.55 3.98 -11.40
C CYS A 779 8.28 3.80 -12.73
N TYR A 780 7.58 4.05 -13.82
CA TYR A 780 8.11 3.94 -15.19
C TYR A 780 7.95 5.26 -15.94
N ALA A 781 8.94 5.59 -16.77
CA ALA A 781 8.96 6.78 -17.61
C ALA A 781 8.92 6.43 -19.09
N SER A 782 8.22 7.24 -19.87
CA SER A 782 8.26 7.25 -21.33
C SER A 782 8.57 8.65 -21.82
N LEU A 783 9.48 8.76 -22.76
CA LEU A 783 9.86 10.04 -23.40
C LEU A 783 9.43 10.09 -24.88
N ASP A 784 8.50 9.20 -25.26
CA ASP A 784 8.01 9.04 -26.63
C ASP A 784 6.49 8.77 -26.67
N ARG A 785 5.76 9.35 -25.71
CA ARG A 785 4.30 9.27 -25.59
C ARG A 785 3.79 7.83 -25.43
N GLY A 786 4.49 7.07 -24.61
CA GLY A 786 4.11 5.70 -24.26
C GLY A 786 4.38 4.67 -25.36
N ALA A 787 5.23 4.99 -26.34
CA ALA A 787 5.67 4.00 -27.32
C ALA A 787 6.71 3.05 -26.73
N THR A 788 7.61 3.55 -25.88
CA THR A 788 8.56 2.77 -25.11
C THR A 788 8.55 3.20 -23.65
N TRP A 789 8.86 2.28 -22.75
CA TRP A 789 8.92 2.49 -21.31
C TRP A 789 10.20 1.94 -20.73
N SER A 790 10.71 2.63 -19.71
CA SER A 790 11.80 2.16 -18.87
C SER A 790 11.52 2.53 -17.42
N THR A 791 12.18 1.89 -16.49
CA THR A 791 12.13 2.29 -15.07
C THR A 791 12.52 3.75 -14.93
N LEU A 792 11.85 4.50 -14.07
CA LEU A 792 12.20 5.89 -13.77
C LEU A 792 13.63 5.95 -13.20
N HIS A 793 13.89 5.18 -12.15
CA HIS A 793 15.19 5.12 -11.51
C HIS A 793 15.46 3.74 -10.92
N PRO A 794 16.65 3.15 -11.10
CA PRO A 794 16.98 1.83 -10.57
C PRO A 794 16.92 1.76 -9.03
N ASP A 795 17.29 2.86 -8.34
CA ASP A 795 17.32 2.92 -6.87
C ASP A 795 15.94 3.15 -6.24
N LEU A 796 14.89 3.37 -7.03
CA LEU A 796 13.53 3.36 -6.49
C LEU A 796 13.16 1.91 -6.12
N PRO A 797 12.88 1.61 -4.84
CA PRO A 797 12.50 0.27 -4.41
C PRO A 797 11.31 -0.29 -5.21
N ARG A 798 11.20 -1.61 -5.29
CA ARG A 798 10.07 -2.29 -5.96
C ARG A 798 8.80 -2.23 -5.12
N VAL A 799 8.28 -1.04 -4.98
CA VAL A 799 7.14 -0.69 -4.12
C VAL A 799 5.94 -0.27 -4.96
N PRO A 800 4.70 -0.54 -4.53
CA PRO A 800 3.53 0.01 -5.19
C PRO A 800 3.57 1.55 -5.18
N VAL A 801 3.44 2.15 -6.35
CA VAL A 801 3.31 3.59 -6.56
C VAL A 801 1.84 3.89 -6.80
N HIS A 802 1.21 4.59 -5.87
CA HIS A 802 -0.22 4.84 -5.89
C HIS A 802 -0.59 6.17 -6.51
N ASP A 803 0.31 7.18 -6.41
CA ASP A 803 0.02 8.50 -6.93
C ASP A 803 1.30 9.22 -7.39
N LEU A 804 1.15 10.14 -8.35
CA LEU A 804 2.21 10.88 -9.00
C LEU A 804 1.78 12.33 -9.23
N VAL A 805 2.60 13.28 -8.78
CA VAL A 805 2.36 14.71 -8.98
C VAL A 805 3.65 15.38 -9.46
N ILE A 806 3.56 16.27 -10.44
CA ILE A 806 4.69 17.12 -10.87
C ILE A 806 4.51 18.50 -10.25
N GLN A 807 5.50 18.94 -9.48
CA GLN A 807 5.59 20.34 -9.06
C GLN A 807 6.16 21.16 -10.22
N GLU A 808 5.29 21.92 -10.90
CA GLU A 808 5.59 22.55 -12.18
C GLU A 808 6.69 23.63 -12.11
N ARG A 809 6.82 24.38 -10.98
CA ARG A 809 7.83 25.45 -10.84
C ARG A 809 9.23 24.88 -10.70
N GLU A 810 9.39 23.80 -9.92
CA GLU A 810 10.68 23.18 -9.63
C GLU A 810 11.00 22.04 -10.60
N ASN A 811 10.05 21.63 -11.45
CA ASN A 811 10.17 20.46 -12.32
C ASN A 811 10.54 19.19 -11.54
N GLU A 812 9.92 18.97 -10.40
CA GLU A 812 10.14 17.77 -9.59
C GLU A 812 8.94 16.83 -9.65
N LEU A 813 9.19 15.53 -9.90
CA LEU A 813 8.19 14.47 -9.81
C LEU A 813 8.14 13.95 -8.37
N VAL A 814 6.99 14.13 -7.72
CA VAL A 814 6.69 13.57 -6.40
C VAL A 814 5.99 12.24 -6.57
N ILE A 815 6.51 11.20 -5.93
CA ILE A 815 6.11 9.80 -6.08
C ILE A 815 5.57 9.31 -4.74
N GLY A 816 4.26 9.13 -4.65
CA GLY A 816 3.57 8.57 -3.48
C GLY A 816 3.61 7.05 -3.52
N THR A 817 4.36 6.42 -2.62
CA THR A 817 4.48 4.96 -2.56
C THR A 817 3.63 4.37 -1.44
N HIS A 818 3.13 3.17 -1.66
CA HIS A 818 2.36 2.45 -0.63
C HIS A 818 3.27 1.45 0.12
N GLY A 819 4.30 1.99 0.80
CA GLY A 819 5.22 1.17 1.59
C GLY A 819 6.60 1.77 1.84
N ARG A 820 7.06 2.71 1.00
CA ARG A 820 8.40 3.31 1.12
C ARG A 820 8.34 4.84 1.11
N SER A 821 7.35 5.40 1.80
CA SER A 821 7.18 6.85 1.97
C SER A 821 7.08 7.61 0.63
N ILE A 822 7.54 8.86 0.58
CA ILE A 822 7.48 9.73 -0.59
C ILE A 822 8.88 9.93 -1.16
N TRP A 823 8.99 9.82 -2.48
CA TRP A 823 10.22 10.08 -3.22
C TRP A 823 10.05 11.28 -4.13
N VAL A 824 11.14 11.98 -4.40
CA VAL A 824 11.18 13.14 -5.31
C VAL A 824 12.30 12.94 -6.30
N ALA A 825 11.98 13.08 -7.59
CA ALA A 825 12.94 13.02 -8.69
C ALA A 825 13.02 14.38 -9.39
N ASP A 826 14.25 14.90 -9.57
CA ASP A 826 14.51 16.15 -10.31
C ASP A 826 14.43 15.88 -11.82
N LEU A 827 13.44 16.48 -12.49
CA LEU A 827 13.23 16.33 -13.93
C LEU A 827 13.92 17.43 -14.77
N ASN A 828 14.54 18.44 -14.16
CA ASN A 828 15.14 19.57 -14.88
C ASN A 828 16.08 19.15 -15.99
N PRO A 829 16.97 18.15 -15.82
CA PRO A 829 17.89 17.75 -16.90
C PRO A 829 17.19 17.35 -18.20
N TRP A 830 15.93 16.89 -18.12
CA TRP A 830 15.10 16.51 -19.26
C TRP A 830 14.09 17.60 -19.66
N LEU A 831 13.38 18.21 -18.72
CA LEU A 831 12.32 19.17 -19.04
C LEU A 831 12.86 20.49 -19.59
N ASP A 832 14.06 20.92 -19.18
CA ASP A 832 14.73 22.08 -19.75
C ASP A 832 15.06 21.91 -21.27
N ARG A 833 15.00 20.66 -21.75
CA ARG A 833 15.25 20.26 -23.13
C ARG A 833 14.01 19.71 -23.81
N ALA A 834 12.83 19.99 -23.26
CA ALA A 834 11.56 19.51 -23.80
C ALA A 834 11.37 19.91 -25.25
N GLY A 835 11.04 18.93 -26.10
CA GLY A 835 10.86 19.13 -27.55
C GLY A 835 12.16 19.17 -28.39
N GLU A 836 13.34 19.06 -27.78
CA GLU A 836 14.57 18.81 -28.46
C GLU A 836 14.70 17.34 -28.91
N ALA A 837 15.48 17.08 -29.94
CA ALA A 837 15.82 15.71 -30.31
C ALA A 837 16.75 15.11 -29.23
N ILE A 838 16.45 13.90 -28.76
CA ILE A 838 17.32 13.20 -27.81
C ILE A 838 18.72 13.06 -28.44
N ALA A 839 19.76 13.54 -27.72
CA ALA A 839 21.13 13.44 -28.13
C ALA A 839 21.53 11.97 -28.37
N THR A 840 22.43 11.73 -29.32
CA THR A 840 22.91 10.38 -29.68
C THR A 840 24.36 10.15 -29.35
N GLU A 841 25.06 11.22 -28.94
CA GLU A 841 26.47 11.21 -28.61
C GLU A 841 26.67 11.91 -27.26
N TRP A 842 27.80 11.65 -26.62
CA TRP A 842 28.22 12.33 -25.41
C TRP A 842 28.19 13.85 -25.57
N THR A 843 27.49 14.52 -24.70
CA THR A 843 27.32 15.98 -24.70
C THR A 843 27.39 16.50 -23.26
N THR A 844 28.00 17.66 -23.05
CA THR A 844 28.02 18.37 -21.76
C THR A 844 27.82 19.85 -21.97
N ASP A 845 27.55 20.59 -20.91
CA ASP A 845 27.69 22.04 -20.90
C ASP A 845 29.05 22.46 -21.43
N GLU A 846 29.12 23.60 -22.14
CA GLU A 846 30.36 24.07 -22.74
C GLU A 846 31.31 24.65 -21.69
N ALA A 847 30.80 25.43 -20.74
CA ALA A 847 31.57 26.11 -19.73
C ALA A 847 30.79 26.32 -18.42
N VAL A 848 31.52 26.23 -17.30
CA VAL A 848 31.01 26.47 -15.96
C VAL A 848 31.94 27.39 -15.20
N ALA A 849 31.40 28.33 -14.40
CA ALA A 849 32.17 29.19 -13.52
C ALA A 849 32.20 28.62 -12.10
N LEU A 850 33.35 28.71 -11.43
CA LEU A 850 33.56 28.30 -10.06
C LEU A 850 34.21 29.44 -9.27
N GLU A 851 33.52 29.93 -8.22
CA GLU A 851 34.10 30.95 -7.34
C GLU A 851 35.20 30.34 -6.44
N TRP A 852 36.39 30.89 -6.52
CA TRP A 852 37.49 30.49 -5.68
C TRP A 852 37.30 30.97 -4.22
N SER A 853 37.61 30.12 -3.26
CA SER A 853 37.56 30.44 -1.84
C SER A 853 38.80 29.94 -1.12
N ASP A 854 39.40 30.80 -0.30
CA ASP A 854 40.51 30.44 0.60
C ASP A 854 40.09 29.48 1.75
N ARG A 855 38.78 29.20 1.83
CA ARG A 855 38.22 28.28 2.82
C ARG A 855 38.16 26.83 2.34
N TRP A 856 38.46 26.55 1.11
CA TRP A 856 38.49 25.18 0.58
C TRP A 856 39.51 24.32 1.35
N GLY A 857 39.11 23.11 1.71
CA GLY A 857 39.91 22.20 2.54
C GLY A 857 40.06 22.60 4.01
N GLN A 858 39.53 23.77 4.38
CA GLN A 858 39.54 24.18 5.79
C GLN A 858 38.38 23.54 6.55
N LYS A 859 38.69 23.09 7.77
CA LYS A 859 37.66 22.63 8.73
C LYS A 859 37.04 23.82 9.43
N GLY A 860 35.70 23.87 9.49
CA GLY A 860 34.96 24.86 10.28
C GLY A 860 35.26 24.72 11.79
N TRP A 861 35.40 23.47 12.24
CA TRP A 861 35.73 23.05 13.60
C TRP A 861 36.73 21.89 13.56
N ALA A 862 37.44 21.62 14.62
CA ALA A 862 38.44 20.54 14.69
C ALA A 862 37.88 19.14 14.34
N TRP A 863 36.57 18.94 14.54
CA TRP A 863 35.83 17.68 14.27
C TRP A 863 34.99 17.71 12.99
N SER A 864 34.91 18.83 12.29
CA SER A 864 34.18 18.88 11.01
C SER A 864 35.05 18.33 9.89
N GLU A 865 34.39 17.81 8.86
CA GLU A 865 35.06 17.48 7.60
C GLU A 865 35.58 18.75 6.95
N PRO A 866 36.63 18.66 6.14
CA PRO A 866 37.12 19.77 5.32
C PRO A 866 36.00 20.24 4.37
N ARG A 867 35.94 21.55 4.11
CA ARG A 867 35.02 22.09 3.13
C ARG A 867 35.43 21.61 1.74
N THR A 868 34.57 20.81 1.14
CA THR A 868 34.68 20.42 -0.26
C THR A 868 33.88 21.39 -1.13
N VAL A 869 34.22 21.48 -2.39
CA VAL A 869 33.46 22.21 -3.39
C VAL A 869 33.33 21.32 -4.63
N GLU A 870 32.21 21.40 -5.29
CA GLU A 870 31.89 20.59 -6.45
C GLU A 870 31.53 21.51 -7.62
N VAL A 871 31.80 21.05 -8.83
CA VAL A 871 31.34 21.68 -10.07
C VAL A 871 30.15 20.90 -10.57
N ALA A 872 29.00 21.55 -10.61
CA ALA A 872 27.77 20.96 -11.15
C ALA A 872 27.59 21.38 -12.63
N PHE A 873 27.22 20.45 -13.49
CA PHE A 873 26.95 20.68 -14.90
C PHE A 873 26.07 19.54 -15.46
N ASP A 874 25.34 19.85 -16.52
CA ASP A 874 24.54 18.84 -17.20
C ASP A 874 25.35 18.05 -18.22
N ALA A 875 25.13 16.74 -18.25
CA ALA A 875 25.75 15.82 -19.20
C ALA A 875 24.71 14.82 -19.76
N PHE A 876 24.91 14.46 -21.02
CA PHE A 876 24.20 13.37 -21.68
C PHE A 876 25.17 12.25 -22.02
N ALA A 877 24.81 11.02 -21.62
CA ALA A 877 25.51 9.83 -22.04
C ALA A 877 24.58 8.90 -22.85
N PRO A 878 25.02 8.42 -24.05
CA PRO A 878 24.18 7.51 -24.84
C PRO A 878 24.05 6.11 -24.24
N GLU A 879 24.97 5.75 -23.34
CA GLU A 879 24.99 4.48 -22.59
C GLU A 879 25.67 4.69 -21.23
N ARG A 880 25.34 3.85 -20.26
CA ARG A 880 25.99 3.85 -18.95
C ARG A 880 27.50 3.61 -19.12
N THR A 881 28.30 4.47 -18.53
CA THR A 881 29.77 4.49 -18.74
C THR A 881 30.49 4.62 -17.40
N GLU A 882 31.46 3.74 -17.16
CA GLU A 882 32.33 3.79 -15.99
C GLU A 882 33.69 4.36 -16.34
N GLY A 883 34.27 5.16 -15.43
CA GLY A 883 35.56 5.81 -15.66
C GLY A 883 35.99 6.70 -14.52
N GLN A 884 36.93 7.59 -14.79
CA GLN A 884 37.50 8.52 -13.84
C GLN A 884 37.48 9.95 -14.37
N TRP A 885 37.03 10.88 -13.55
CA TRP A 885 37.10 12.30 -13.83
C TRP A 885 38.51 12.86 -13.66
N LEU A 886 38.91 13.74 -14.54
CA LEU A 886 40.23 14.40 -14.56
C LEU A 886 40.02 15.90 -14.67
N TRP A 887 40.75 16.65 -13.85
CA TRP A 887 40.99 18.07 -14.03
C TRP A 887 42.22 18.26 -14.90
N VAL A 888 42.07 18.96 -16.03
CA VAL A 888 43.15 19.19 -17.00
C VAL A 888 43.42 20.68 -17.07
N ASP A 889 44.63 21.11 -16.68
CA ASP A 889 45.04 22.52 -16.73
C ASP A 889 45.32 23.00 -18.15
N SER A 890 45.57 24.30 -18.31
CA SER A 890 45.90 24.92 -19.62
C SER A 890 47.23 24.43 -20.23
N ALA A 891 48.13 23.81 -19.45
CA ALA A 891 49.35 23.19 -19.92
C ALA A 891 49.18 21.72 -20.32
N GLY A 892 47.99 21.14 -20.06
CA GLY A 892 47.66 19.73 -20.32
C GLY A 892 48.05 18.79 -19.19
N THR A 893 48.30 19.31 -17.97
CA THR A 893 48.55 18.47 -16.79
C THR A 893 47.25 17.93 -16.31
N GLU A 894 47.17 16.61 -16.10
CA GLU A 894 46.01 15.88 -15.66
C GLU A 894 46.08 15.62 -14.13
N GLN A 895 44.99 15.93 -13.41
CA GLN A 895 44.84 15.64 -12.01
C GLN A 895 43.57 14.77 -11.84
N PRO A 896 43.70 13.50 -11.43
CA PRO A 896 42.57 12.62 -11.28
C PRO A 896 41.77 12.96 -10.01
N VAL A 897 40.46 12.96 -10.12
CA VAL A 897 39.53 12.93 -8.95
C VAL A 897 39.63 11.56 -8.30
N ASP A 898 39.62 11.49 -6.98
CA ASP A 898 39.95 10.27 -6.23
C ASP A 898 38.97 9.12 -6.47
N ASP A 899 37.75 9.41 -6.91
CA ASP A 899 36.73 8.40 -7.17
C ASP A 899 36.57 8.02 -8.63
N THR A 900 36.35 6.70 -8.88
CA THR A 900 35.81 6.21 -10.15
C THR A 900 34.35 6.58 -10.24
N GLY A 901 33.98 7.38 -11.25
CA GLY A 901 32.60 7.81 -11.46
C GLY A 901 31.85 6.86 -12.38
N VAL A 902 30.55 6.78 -12.18
CA VAL A 902 29.58 6.21 -13.12
C VAL A 902 28.78 7.36 -13.70
N VAL A 903 28.65 7.37 -15.02
CA VAL A 903 27.72 8.26 -15.71
C VAL A 903 26.61 7.40 -16.29
N GLU A 904 25.40 7.64 -15.82
CA GLU A 904 24.23 6.89 -16.25
C GLU A 904 23.78 7.30 -17.65
N LYS A 905 22.94 6.49 -18.27
CA LYS A 905 22.40 6.79 -19.59
C LYS A 905 21.38 7.92 -19.52
N GLY A 906 21.45 8.85 -20.48
CA GLY A 906 20.53 9.98 -20.60
C GLY A 906 21.09 11.29 -20.07
N TRP A 907 20.23 12.29 -19.91
CA TRP A 907 20.55 13.58 -19.32
C TRP A 907 20.56 13.49 -17.79
N GLN A 908 21.57 14.07 -17.17
CA GLN A 908 21.74 14.11 -15.72
C GLN A 908 22.60 15.29 -15.32
N THR A 909 22.40 15.82 -14.12
CA THR A 909 23.31 16.80 -13.52
C THR A 909 24.42 16.05 -12.78
N LEU A 910 25.65 16.28 -13.16
CA LEU A 910 26.84 15.71 -12.54
C LEU A 910 27.47 16.71 -11.58
N SER A 911 27.89 16.24 -10.41
CA SER A 911 28.61 17.05 -9.41
C SER A 911 29.98 16.44 -9.19
N ILE A 912 31.01 17.14 -9.68
CA ILE A 912 32.41 16.64 -9.67
C ILE A 912 33.22 17.41 -8.65
N PRO A 913 33.87 16.72 -7.67
CA PRO A 913 34.71 17.37 -6.68
C PRO A 913 35.81 18.22 -7.33
N ALA A 914 35.92 19.48 -6.89
CA ALA A 914 37.01 20.40 -7.30
C ALA A 914 38.24 20.20 -6.40
N GLN A 915 38.72 18.97 -6.32
CA GLN A 915 39.89 18.58 -5.54
C GLN A 915 40.50 17.28 -6.04
N TRP A 916 41.79 17.05 -5.73
CA TRP A 916 42.48 15.76 -5.98
C TRP A 916 43.56 15.56 -4.90
N THR A 917 43.93 14.32 -4.68
CA THR A 917 44.91 13.93 -3.67
C THR A 917 46.30 13.78 -4.32
N THR A 918 47.32 14.38 -3.68
CA THR A 918 48.74 14.26 -4.05
C THR A 918 49.52 13.68 -2.85
N ASP A 919 50.82 13.38 -3.08
CA ASP A 919 51.73 12.97 -1.98
C ASP A 919 51.87 14.05 -0.89
N GLU A 920 51.55 15.32 -1.18
CA GLU A 920 51.59 16.44 -0.28
C GLU A 920 50.26 16.72 0.46
N GLY A 921 49.17 16.06 0.02
CA GLY A 921 47.82 16.19 0.59
C GLY A 921 46.75 16.51 -0.46
N VAL A 922 45.59 16.99 0.01
CA VAL A 922 44.49 17.41 -0.88
C VAL A 922 44.79 18.78 -1.45
N GLU A 923 44.74 18.90 -2.76
CA GLU A 923 44.92 20.12 -3.52
C GLU A 923 43.61 20.54 -4.20
N PHE A 924 43.45 21.82 -4.48
CA PHE A 924 42.33 22.47 -5.11
C PHE A 924 42.79 23.26 -6.36
N PRO A 925 41.90 23.46 -7.36
CA PRO A 925 42.24 24.25 -8.52
C PRO A 925 42.55 25.70 -8.11
N ALA A 926 43.67 26.24 -8.63
CA ALA A 926 44.01 27.64 -8.50
C ALA A 926 43.16 28.49 -9.47
N LEU A 927 43.22 29.83 -9.31
CA LEU A 927 42.61 30.74 -10.29
C LEU A 927 43.10 30.44 -11.70
N GLY A 928 42.17 30.25 -12.65
CA GLY A 928 42.51 29.92 -14.03
C GLY A 928 41.44 29.08 -14.71
N THR A 929 41.73 28.64 -15.93
CA THR A 929 40.82 27.82 -16.73
C THR A 929 41.33 26.38 -16.77
N TYR A 930 40.44 25.49 -16.50
CA TYR A 930 40.61 24.03 -16.54
C TYR A 930 39.60 23.42 -17.48
N ARG A 931 39.80 22.15 -17.82
CA ARG A 931 38.81 21.33 -18.51
C ARG A 931 38.60 20.06 -17.73
N LEU A 932 37.35 19.71 -17.48
CA LEU A 932 37.00 18.38 -17.02
C LEU A 932 37.06 17.39 -18.18
N GLN A 933 37.54 16.19 -17.91
CA GLN A 933 37.58 15.08 -18.84
C GLN A 933 37.21 13.81 -18.13
N PHE A 934 36.30 13.03 -18.70
CA PHE A 934 35.98 11.71 -18.22
C PHE A 934 36.76 10.68 -19.01
N ARG A 935 37.59 9.88 -18.33
CA ARG A 935 38.40 8.82 -18.95
C ARG A 935 37.71 7.49 -18.66
N THR A 936 37.15 6.85 -19.67
CA THR A 936 36.49 5.55 -19.58
C THR A 936 37.51 4.45 -19.25
N GLU A 937 37.03 3.29 -18.77
CA GLU A 937 37.86 2.12 -18.52
C GLU A 937 38.59 1.62 -19.80
N SER A 938 38.01 1.83 -20.99
CA SER A 938 38.63 1.53 -22.27
C SER A 938 39.76 2.49 -22.61
N GLY A 939 39.98 3.57 -21.85
CA GLY A 939 40.98 4.61 -22.06
C GLY A 939 40.53 5.71 -23.02
N GLU A 940 39.28 5.75 -23.45
CA GLU A 940 38.72 6.85 -24.23
C GLU A 940 38.54 8.07 -23.34
N GLY A 941 38.89 9.26 -23.84
CA GLY A 941 38.69 10.53 -23.15
C GLY A 941 37.47 11.26 -23.68
N LEU A 942 36.39 11.28 -22.87
CA LEU A 942 35.17 12.06 -23.14
C LEU A 942 35.37 13.48 -22.59
N LYS A 943 34.98 14.48 -23.37
CA LYS A 943 35.19 15.89 -22.97
C LYS A 943 34.07 16.33 -22.03
N GLY A 944 34.45 16.87 -20.88
CA GLY A 944 33.57 17.63 -20.00
C GLY A 944 33.65 19.15 -20.27
N PRO A 945 32.98 19.98 -19.44
CA PRO A 945 32.97 21.44 -19.58
C PRO A 945 34.32 22.07 -19.33
N GLU A 946 34.48 23.29 -19.85
CA GLU A 946 35.54 24.18 -19.44
C GLU A 946 35.15 24.86 -18.13
N VAL A 947 36.01 24.74 -17.11
CA VAL A 947 35.74 25.31 -15.77
C VAL A 947 36.65 26.52 -15.57
N THR A 948 36.08 27.69 -15.39
CA THR A 948 36.81 28.89 -15.04
C THR A 948 36.69 29.13 -13.54
N VAL A 949 37.85 29.06 -12.87
CA VAL A 949 37.96 29.34 -11.44
C VAL A 949 38.29 30.82 -11.26
N GLU A 950 37.37 31.60 -10.73
CA GLU A 950 37.44 33.06 -10.62
C GLU A 950 37.53 33.48 -9.14
N ALA A 951 38.10 34.64 -8.88
CA ALA A 951 38.06 35.22 -7.55
C ALA A 951 36.64 35.67 -7.22
N ALA A 952 36.16 35.37 -6.00
CA ALA A 952 34.90 35.93 -5.53
C ALA A 952 34.94 37.47 -5.60
N GLU A 953 33.88 38.11 -6.17
CA GLU A 953 33.77 39.57 -6.27
C GLU A 953 33.68 40.28 -4.90
#